data_a896e565b132624c1f09928c41441c6e
#
_entry.id   a896e565b132624c1f09928c41441c6e
#
_cell.length_a   1.000
_cell.length_b   1.000
_cell.length_c   1.000
_cell.angle_alpha   90.00
_cell.angle_beta   90.00
_cell.angle_gamma   90.00
#
_symmetry.space_group_name_H-M   'P 1'
#
loop_
_entity.id
_entity.type
_entity.pdbx_description
1 polymer ?
#
loop_
_entity_poly.entity_id
_entity_poly.type
_entity_poly.pdbx_seq_one_letter_code
_entity_poly.pdbx_strand_id
1 'polypeptide(L)'
;MKYDLFISYSRRDNEQGRITQLVDHIKQDFFPFAKRDLVPFFDRDEIHGMQDWRQRILQGLRESRLLLACLSPTYLESEYCQWEMVEYLKYEIGHLHGFNGVAPIYYVQVPGWEDRDFDKRCAAWVAELRRRQNFDLRPWDREGEEALREAAVRERMAKLNQQIADTILRGERAERSLGNVDAHNPHFIGRQAILRKMRENFVKPGNIGVVTAVNGVGGLGKTALAIEYAHAFADEYGGGRWQVRCAGKDDLRLALSELATPMGFEFTEDEKKNSDLMLERTRRELKKLADAREPHRCLLLLDNVDRPALLDPAMVARLDGGDWLHILATTRLGENELYGRHKDRSFLAVDELPPEDALALIESYQRDGAFPSDAEREAAREIVRLLGCFTLAVESAAVYLGQYANDVSCAGFLARLRKEGLEGLDKAAGQSTETVLHGEKSLSATLRPTLERLGAAEKLALEFAALLPPDQVALPWLRALVAQTFPEMESDAEPGYPDPWKSLLRGLFSQRLMQATDVVDEEGQPRVVRVHRLVQELVLRDCPESERSVHQQEVAALIRDRDAALEKTIEWGKARWELEPLTALANLWDEMKHSWAAWLMNQAGIRWYALAEWGQAEPLYRRALAINERSYGLDHTKIATRLNNLAQLLKATNRLAEAEPLMRRALEIDERSYGPDHPDVAIDLNNLAGLFQATNRLAEAEPLYRRALAIDERSYGLDHPQVAKYLNNLAALLYAMNQLAEAEPLYRRALAIDERSYGPEHPDVARDLNNLAGLLQATNRLAQAEPLYRRSLEIDERSYGPDHPVVATCLNNLAQLLQDTSRLDEAEPLMRRALAIDEQSFGPDHPNVARNLNNLAQLLLDTNRLAEAEPLMHRALEIDEQSFGPDHPKVAGDLSNLALLLKATNRLAEAEPLYRRALEIDERSYGPDHPKVAIRLNNLALLLQATNRLAEAEPLMRRHLKIFLNFTYATDRLHPHLRAAFGNYARLLLAMGRSEEQIQATLREMAPEFFQ
;
A
#
# COMPACT_ATOMS: atom_id res chain seq x y z
N MET A 1 11.12 -29.50 28.36
CA MET A 1 11.46 -29.89 26.99
C MET A 1 11.64 -31.37 26.91
N LYS A 2 11.11 -32.05 25.90
CA LYS A 2 11.20 -33.50 25.73
C LYS A 2 12.46 -33.91 24.98
N TYR A 3 12.90 -33.07 24.05
CA TYR A 3 14.09 -33.32 23.24
C TYR A 3 15.16 -32.25 23.53
N ASP A 4 16.42 -32.66 23.45
CA ASP A 4 17.56 -31.76 23.55
C ASP A 4 17.90 -31.09 22.22
N LEU A 5 17.66 -31.76 21.11
CA LEU A 5 18.12 -31.38 19.81
C LEU A 5 17.09 -31.75 18.73
N PHE A 6 16.70 -30.79 17.88
CA PHE A 6 15.99 -31.04 16.63
C PHE A 6 16.99 -31.02 15.47
N ILE A 7 16.94 -31.99 14.58
CA ILE A 7 17.85 -32.09 13.44
C ILE A 7 17.09 -31.70 12.18
N SER A 8 17.42 -30.54 11.60
CA SER A 8 16.87 -30.05 10.34
C SER A 8 17.85 -30.23 9.18
N TYR A 9 17.42 -30.93 8.14
CA TYR A 9 18.27 -31.28 6.99
C TYR A 9 17.41 -31.56 5.74
N SER A 10 18.01 -31.41 4.54
CA SER A 10 17.37 -31.91 3.32
C SER A 10 17.55 -33.43 3.19
N ARG A 11 16.46 -34.13 2.91
CA ARG A 11 16.49 -35.63 2.77
C ARG A 11 17.52 -36.10 1.75
N ARG A 12 17.75 -35.33 0.69
CA ARG A 12 18.77 -35.61 -0.33
C ARG A 12 20.18 -35.65 0.26
N ASP A 13 20.45 -34.79 1.26
CA ASP A 13 21.77 -34.68 1.88
C ASP A 13 22.07 -35.88 2.81
N ASN A 14 21.08 -36.69 3.16
CA ASN A 14 21.26 -37.88 4.01
C ASN A 14 21.06 -39.24 3.28
N GLU A 15 21.02 -39.26 1.96
CA GLU A 15 20.86 -40.50 1.18
C GLU A 15 21.94 -41.56 1.49
N GLN A 16 23.14 -41.12 1.84
CA GLN A 16 24.25 -42.00 2.26
C GLN A 16 24.30 -42.23 3.78
N GLY A 17 23.35 -41.72 4.56
CA GLY A 17 23.33 -41.89 6.02
C GLY A 17 24.39 -41.05 6.76
N ARG A 18 25.04 -40.09 6.11
CA ARG A 18 26.12 -39.29 6.70
C ARG A 18 25.67 -38.36 7.83
N ILE A 19 24.45 -37.78 7.70
CA ILE A 19 23.89 -36.97 8.78
C ILE A 19 23.51 -37.86 9.97
N THR A 20 22.99 -39.04 9.72
CA THR A 20 22.72 -40.02 10.79
C THR A 20 23.99 -40.36 11.58
N GLN A 21 25.10 -40.67 10.89
CA GLN A 21 26.41 -40.89 11.52
C GLN A 21 26.90 -39.69 12.33
N LEU A 22 26.68 -38.47 11.83
CA LEU A 22 27.01 -37.22 12.52
C LEU A 22 26.24 -37.10 13.84
N VAL A 23 24.93 -37.34 13.82
CA VAL A 23 24.10 -37.28 15.02
C VAL A 23 24.53 -38.35 16.05
N ASP A 24 24.83 -39.54 15.60
CA ASP A 24 25.32 -40.61 16.51
C ASP A 24 26.67 -40.26 17.13
N HIS A 25 27.56 -39.60 16.39
CA HIS A 25 28.81 -39.11 16.91
C HIS A 25 28.60 -37.98 17.95
N ILE A 26 27.69 -37.03 17.68
CA ILE A 26 27.30 -35.97 18.63
C ILE A 26 26.72 -36.58 19.93
N LYS A 27 25.87 -37.60 19.82
CA LYS A 27 25.35 -38.33 21.02
C LYS A 27 26.46 -38.93 21.89
N GLN A 28 27.42 -39.57 21.29
CA GLN A 28 28.55 -40.18 22.01
C GLN A 28 29.41 -39.16 22.73
N ASP A 29 29.69 -38.03 22.10
CA ASP A 29 30.52 -36.99 22.63
C ASP A 29 29.79 -36.08 23.64
N PHE A 30 28.45 -36.08 23.67
CA PHE A 30 27.65 -35.28 24.62
C PHE A 30 27.71 -35.79 26.06
N PHE A 31 27.73 -37.12 26.26
CA PHE A 31 27.74 -37.75 27.58
C PHE A 31 28.86 -37.27 28.51
N PRO A 32 30.12 -37.12 28.09
CA PRO A 32 31.20 -36.60 28.94
C PRO A 32 30.92 -35.21 29.52
N PHE A 33 30.23 -34.35 28.80
CA PHE A 33 29.91 -32.98 29.21
C PHE A 33 28.69 -32.93 30.12
N ALA A 34 27.60 -33.61 29.78
CA ALA A 34 26.32 -33.50 30.45
C ALA A 34 26.06 -34.58 31.51
N LYS A 35 26.87 -35.69 31.49
CA LYS A 35 26.69 -36.87 32.32
C LYS A 35 25.32 -37.56 32.20
N ARG A 36 24.68 -37.36 31.05
CA ARG A 36 23.44 -37.97 30.62
C ARG A 36 23.43 -38.10 29.11
N ASP A 37 22.53 -38.92 28.58
CA ASP A 37 22.38 -39.11 27.14
C ASP A 37 21.70 -37.90 26.50
N LEU A 38 22.08 -37.56 25.25
CA LEU A 38 21.42 -36.60 24.40
C LEU A 38 20.14 -37.22 23.81
N VAL A 39 19.03 -36.49 23.90
CA VAL A 39 17.73 -36.94 23.36
C VAL A 39 17.40 -36.10 22.12
N PRO A 40 17.78 -36.53 20.89
CA PRO A 40 17.45 -35.81 19.69
C PRO A 40 16.05 -36.15 19.18
N PHE A 41 15.39 -35.21 18.52
CA PHE A 41 14.30 -35.45 17.60
C PHE A 41 14.88 -35.63 16.19
N PHE A 42 14.63 -36.76 15.58
CA PHE A 42 15.12 -37.05 14.25
C PHE A 42 13.96 -37.57 13.39
N ASP A 43 13.63 -36.88 12.31
CA ASP A 43 12.46 -37.07 11.44
C ASP A 43 12.26 -38.55 11.01
N ARG A 44 13.35 -39.28 10.83
CA ARG A 44 13.35 -40.66 10.29
C ARG A 44 12.78 -41.70 11.24
N ASP A 45 12.95 -41.50 12.54
CA ASP A 45 12.63 -42.51 13.57
C ASP A 45 11.26 -42.27 14.22
N GLU A 46 10.71 -41.08 14.12
CA GLU A 46 9.52 -40.64 14.84
C GLU A 46 8.23 -40.52 13.98
N ILE A 47 8.32 -40.57 12.64
CA ILE A 47 7.18 -40.38 11.75
C ILE A 47 6.74 -41.69 11.09
N HIS A 48 5.69 -42.27 11.63
CA HIS A 48 5.07 -43.49 11.10
C HIS A 48 3.65 -43.13 10.56
N GLY A 49 3.55 -42.80 9.26
CA GLY A 49 2.27 -42.57 8.59
C GLY A 49 2.06 -41.15 8.02
N MET A 50 1.31 -41.06 6.89
CA MET A 50 1.19 -39.84 6.06
C MET A 50 0.23 -38.78 6.59
N GLN A 51 -0.62 -39.03 7.59
CA GLN A 51 -1.68 -38.11 7.97
C GLN A 51 -1.32 -37.01 9.01
N ASP A 52 -0.27 -37.24 9.86
CA ASP A 52 0.05 -36.30 10.95
C ASP A 52 1.52 -35.81 11.00
N TRP A 53 2.27 -35.95 9.88
CA TRP A 53 3.72 -35.65 9.89
C TRP A 53 4.03 -34.18 10.24
N ARG A 54 3.22 -33.25 9.76
CA ARG A 54 3.45 -31.85 9.99
C ARG A 54 3.22 -31.44 11.44
N GLN A 55 2.21 -32.03 12.09
CA GLN A 55 1.94 -31.84 13.52
C GLN A 55 3.07 -32.41 14.37
N ARG A 56 3.59 -33.59 13.97
CA ARG A 56 4.67 -34.24 14.69
C ARG A 56 5.98 -33.46 14.64
N ILE A 57 6.28 -32.86 13.47
CA ILE A 57 7.43 -31.97 13.32
C ILE A 57 7.25 -30.69 14.14
N LEU A 58 6.08 -30.04 14.10
CA LEU A 58 5.79 -28.90 14.94
C LEU A 58 5.94 -29.20 16.42
N GLN A 59 5.46 -30.37 16.88
CA GLN A 59 5.65 -30.79 18.25
C GLN A 59 7.13 -31.00 18.57
N GLY A 60 7.88 -31.67 17.68
CA GLY A 60 9.33 -31.84 17.82
C GLY A 60 10.08 -30.52 17.93
N LEU A 61 9.75 -29.55 17.07
CA LEU A 61 10.35 -28.20 17.11
C LEU A 61 10.06 -27.48 18.43
N ARG A 62 8.83 -27.53 18.91
CA ARG A 62 8.40 -26.87 20.16
C ARG A 62 8.97 -27.53 21.42
N GLU A 63 9.16 -28.87 21.39
CA GLU A 63 9.67 -29.61 22.51
C GLU A 63 11.19 -29.81 22.52
N SER A 64 11.91 -29.27 21.50
CA SER A 64 13.37 -29.33 21.37
C SER A 64 14.06 -28.08 21.88
N ARG A 65 15.15 -28.29 22.64
CA ARG A 65 15.94 -27.15 23.21
C ARG A 65 16.78 -26.44 22.16
N LEU A 66 17.34 -27.16 21.19
CA LEU A 66 18.25 -26.63 20.18
C LEU A 66 17.91 -27.21 18.80
N LEU A 67 18.04 -26.37 17.75
CA LEU A 67 17.90 -26.77 16.36
C LEU A 67 19.29 -26.88 15.71
N LEU A 68 19.63 -28.04 15.17
CA LEU A 68 20.82 -28.27 14.37
C LEU A 68 20.45 -28.20 12.88
N ALA A 69 20.93 -27.17 12.19
CA ALA A 69 20.65 -26.94 10.78
C ALA A 69 21.82 -27.38 9.89
N CYS A 70 21.64 -28.41 9.06
CA CYS A 70 22.65 -28.94 8.14
C CYS A 70 22.58 -28.20 6.79
N LEU A 71 23.41 -27.20 6.61
CA LEU A 71 23.35 -26.27 5.46
C LEU A 71 23.94 -26.88 4.20
N SER A 72 23.15 -26.92 3.13
CA SER A 72 23.50 -27.29 1.78
C SER A 72 22.72 -26.44 0.76
N PRO A 73 23.03 -26.44 -0.54
CA PRO A 73 22.18 -25.83 -1.54
C PRO A 73 20.75 -26.36 -1.51
N THR A 74 20.58 -27.70 -1.39
CA THR A 74 19.26 -28.36 -1.30
C THR A 74 18.52 -28.02 -0.01
N TYR A 75 19.21 -27.78 1.10
CA TYR A 75 18.62 -27.27 2.33
C TYR A 75 18.01 -25.88 2.11
N LEU A 76 18.77 -24.97 1.48
CA LEU A 76 18.35 -23.59 1.26
C LEU A 76 17.22 -23.45 0.23
N GLU A 77 17.07 -24.41 -0.69
CA GLU A 77 15.99 -24.49 -1.68
C GLU A 77 14.75 -25.21 -1.15
N SER A 78 14.86 -25.90 -0.01
CA SER A 78 13.77 -26.68 0.56
C SER A 78 12.76 -25.83 1.30
N GLU A 79 11.51 -25.77 0.82
CA GLU A 79 10.39 -25.10 1.52
C GLU A 79 10.15 -25.68 2.92
N TYR A 80 10.43 -26.98 3.12
CA TYR A 80 10.29 -27.64 4.42
C TYR A 80 11.37 -27.20 5.41
N CYS A 81 12.63 -27.15 5.01
CA CYS A 81 13.73 -26.69 5.87
C CYS A 81 13.55 -25.20 6.21
N GLN A 82 13.09 -24.40 5.26
CA GLN A 82 12.71 -23.01 5.51
C GLN A 82 11.61 -22.93 6.57
N TRP A 83 10.56 -23.73 6.42
CA TRP A 83 9.43 -23.74 7.35
C TRP A 83 9.86 -24.19 8.75
N GLU A 84 10.64 -25.28 8.87
CA GLU A 84 11.19 -25.76 10.15
C GLU A 84 12.00 -24.68 10.87
N MET A 85 12.89 -24.01 10.14
CA MET A 85 13.72 -22.93 10.67
C MET A 85 12.88 -21.73 11.15
N VAL A 86 11.94 -21.28 10.33
CA VAL A 86 11.06 -20.15 10.66
C VAL A 86 10.18 -20.49 11.86
N GLU A 87 9.63 -21.72 11.92
CA GLU A 87 8.83 -22.17 13.06
C GLU A 87 9.67 -22.25 14.34
N TYR A 88 10.86 -22.81 14.28
CA TYR A 88 11.73 -22.87 15.47
C TYR A 88 12.10 -21.48 15.99
N LEU A 89 12.42 -20.54 15.12
CA LEU A 89 12.78 -19.17 15.49
C LEU A 89 11.66 -18.43 16.25
N LYS A 90 10.40 -18.78 16.01
CA LYS A 90 9.27 -18.22 16.77
C LYS A 90 9.32 -18.54 18.25
N TYR A 91 9.86 -19.69 18.61
CA TYR A 91 9.89 -20.22 19.98
C TYR A 91 11.29 -20.22 20.61
N GLU A 92 12.34 -19.85 19.89
CA GLU A 92 13.74 -19.92 20.34
C GLU A 92 13.95 -19.28 21.71
N ILE A 93 13.32 -18.12 21.94
CA ILE A 93 13.44 -17.40 23.22
C ILE A 93 12.69 -18.13 24.33
N GLY A 94 11.49 -18.62 24.07
CA GLY A 94 10.70 -19.43 25.00
C GLY A 94 11.39 -20.72 25.43
N HIS A 95 12.43 -21.15 24.69
CA HIS A 95 13.30 -22.27 25.07
C HIS A 95 14.42 -21.88 26.04
N LEU A 96 14.44 -20.65 26.54
CA LEU A 96 15.41 -20.13 27.52
C LEU A 96 16.87 -20.14 27.01
N HIS A 97 17.05 -19.96 25.70
CA HIS A 97 18.40 -19.97 25.08
C HIS A 97 18.85 -18.59 24.57
N GLY A 98 18.05 -17.54 24.81
CA GLY A 98 18.30 -16.25 24.20
C GLY A 98 18.26 -16.37 22.66
N PHE A 99 19.40 -16.15 21.99
CA PHE A 99 19.53 -16.29 20.53
C PHE A 99 20.52 -17.39 20.12
N ASN A 100 20.78 -18.35 20.98
CA ASN A 100 21.75 -19.41 20.76
C ASN A 100 21.10 -20.79 20.48
N GLY A 101 19.79 -20.83 20.26
CA GLY A 101 19.04 -22.05 20.06
C GLY A 101 19.23 -22.72 18.69
N VAL A 102 19.94 -22.09 17.76
CA VAL A 102 20.24 -22.69 16.44
C VAL A 102 21.74 -22.86 16.27
N ALA A 103 22.19 -24.08 15.94
CA ALA A 103 23.55 -24.43 15.59
C ALA A 103 23.63 -24.76 14.08
N PRO A 104 24.03 -23.82 13.22
CA PRO A 104 24.17 -24.08 11.78
C PRO A 104 25.47 -24.86 11.52
N ILE A 105 25.37 -25.94 10.75
CA ILE A 105 26.51 -26.71 10.24
C ILE A 105 26.65 -26.41 8.74
N TYR A 106 27.78 -25.90 8.30
CA TYR A 106 28.13 -25.77 6.90
C TYR A 106 28.53 -27.13 6.34
N TYR A 107 27.53 -27.88 5.84
CA TYR A 107 27.64 -29.27 5.51
C TYR A 107 28.07 -29.50 4.07
N VAL A 108 27.42 -28.83 3.11
CA VAL A 108 27.80 -28.87 1.69
C VAL A 108 28.06 -27.45 1.20
N GLN A 109 28.93 -27.28 0.23
CA GLN A 109 29.29 -25.94 -0.27
C GLN A 109 28.10 -25.23 -0.89
N VAL A 110 27.76 -24.07 -0.35
CA VAL A 110 26.72 -23.17 -0.87
C VAL A 110 27.39 -22.09 -1.75
N PRO A 111 27.03 -21.97 -3.04
CA PRO A 111 27.60 -20.94 -3.91
C PRO A 111 27.35 -19.52 -3.39
N GLY A 112 28.40 -18.73 -3.31
CA GLY A 112 28.29 -17.34 -2.85
C GLY A 112 28.17 -17.14 -1.35
N TRP A 113 28.15 -18.19 -0.52
CA TRP A 113 28.00 -18.10 0.94
C TRP A 113 28.98 -17.14 1.62
N GLU A 114 30.20 -17.04 1.13
CA GLU A 114 31.26 -16.16 1.67
C GLU A 114 31.20 -14.73 1.10
N ASP A 115 30.35 -14.44 0.11
CA ASP A 115 30.18 -13.13 -0.48
C ASP A 115 29.56 -12.15 0.52
N ARG A 116 30.14 -10.94 0.64
CA ARG A 116 29.68 -9.88 1.56
C ARG A 116 28.26 -9.37 1.28
N ASP A 117 27.83 -9.44 0.01
CA ASP A 117 26.51 -8.97 -0.41
C ASP A 117 25.47 -10.11 -0.52
N PHE A 118 25.81 -11.32 -0.04
CA PHE A 118 24.89 -12.47 -0.08
C PHE A 118 23.60 -12.19 0.72
N ASP A 119 23.72 -11.56 1.88
CA ASP A 119 22.58 -11.22 2.75
C ASP A 119 21.55 -10.30 2.09
N LYS A 120 21.98 -9.45 1.14
CA LYS A 120 21.08 -8.57 0.39
C LYS A 120 20.25 -9.30 -0.69
N ARG A 121 20.70 -10.50 -1.06
CA ARG A 121 20.13 -11.29 -2.17
C ARG A 121 19.39 -12.54 -1.70
N CYS A 122 19.54 -12.91 -0.44
CA CYS A 122 18.92 -14.10 0.13
C CYS A 122 17.69 -13.74 1.00
N ALA A 123 16.85 -14.73 1.26
CA ALA A 123 15.72 -14.59 2.17
C ALA A 123 16.17 -14.26 3.62
N ALA A 124 15.34 -13.54 4.38
CA ALA A 124 15.68 -13.08 5.74
C ALA A 124 16.11 -14.21 6.70
N TRP A 125 15.51 -15.40 6.59
CA TRP A 125 15.86 -16.55 7.42
C TRP A 125 17.27 -17.11 7.11
N VAL A 126 17.73 -17.01 5.88
CA VAL A 126 19.10 -17.41 5.47
C VAL A 126 20.12 -16.40 6.00
N ALA A 127 19.79 -15.10 5.96
CA ALA A 127 20.62 -14.07 6.57
C ALA A 127 20.75 -14.28 8.08
N GLU A 128 19.70 -14.74 8.74
CA GLU A 128 19.71 -15.08 10.17
C GLU A 128 20.64 -16.27 10.46
N LEU A 129 20.62 -17.33 9.65
CA LEU A 129 21.57 -18.46 9.78
C LEU A 129 23.03 -18.01 9.64
N ARG A 130 23.33 -17.12 8.70
CA ARG A 130 24.69 -16.60 8.51
C ARG A 130 25.22 -15.76 9.66
N ARG A 131 24.37 -15.07 10.37
CA ARG A 131 24.74 -14.27 11.57
C ARG A 131 25.15 -15.11 12.74
N ARG A 132 24.81 -16.39 12.74
CA ARG A 132 25.14 -17.32 13.83
C ARG A 132 26.50 -17.95 13.61
N GLN A 133 27.12 -18.44 14.70
CA GLN A 133 28.35 -19.19 14.60
C GLN A 133 28.07 -20.52 13.86
N ASN A 134 28.62 -20.68 12.67
CA ASN A 134 28.49 -21.91 11.91
C ASN A 134 29.79 -22.73 11.95
N PHE A 135 29.63 -24.05 11.82
CA PHE A 135 30.70 -25.04 11.88
C PHE A 135 30.89 -25.63 10.49
N ASP A 136 32.08 -25.48 9.94
CA ASP A 136 32.43 -26.04 8.63
C ASP A 136 32.77 -27.55 8.77
N LEU A 137 31.82 -28.42 8.42
CA LEU A 137 31.95 -29.87 8.40
C LEU A 137 31.81 -30.44 6.98
N ARG A 138 32.15 -29.67 5.94
CA ARG A 138 32.16 -30.14 4.53
C ARG A 138 33.01 -31.42 4.31
N PRO A 139 34.15 -31.63 5.01
CA PRO A 139 34.87 -32.89 4.91
C PRO A 139 34.06 -34.12 5.40
N TRP A 140 33.18 -33.94 6.40
CA TRP A 140 32.29 -35.00 6.88
C TRP A 140 31.32 -35.54 5.83
N ASP A 141 30.77 -34.66 5.00
CA ASP A 141 29.87 -35.04 3.89
C ASP A 141 30.60 -36.02 2.92
N ARG A 142 31.88 -35.79 2.65
CA ARG A 142 32.65 -36.60 1.72
C ARG A 142 33.14 -37.92 2.34
N GLU A 143 33.67 -37.89 3.55
CA GLU A 143 34.45 -38.95 4.16
C GLU A 143 33.80 -39.57 5.39
N GLY A 144 32.72 -38.95 5.97
CA GLY A 144 32.11 -39.42 7.22
C GLY A 144 33.11 -39.36 8.39
N GLU A 145 33.12 -40.41 9.25
CA GLU A 145 34.01 -40.48 10.41
C GLU A 145 35.52 -40.45 10.04
N GLU A 146 35.89 -40.81 8.82
CA GLU A 146 37.29 -40.71 8.39
C GLU A 146 37.79 -39.30 8.32
N ALA A 147 36.92 -38.32 8.11
CA ALA A 147 37.24 -36.89 8.15
C ALA A 147 37.84 -36.44 9.50
N LEU A 148 37.58 -37.18 10.58
CA LEU A 148 38.16 -36.90 11.91
C LEU A 148 39.69 -37.24 11.98
N ARG A 149 40.27 -37.83 10.94
CA ARG A 149 41.71 -37.93 10.82
C ARG A 149 42.37 -36.56 10.65
N GLU A 150 41.68 -35.61 10.09
CA GLU A 150 42.14 -34.24 10.00
C GLU A 150 42.00 -33.49 11.35
N ALA A 151 43.09 -32.92 11.83
CA ALA A 151 43.12 -32.17 13.10
C ALA A 151 42.13 -31.00 13.14
N ALA A 152 41.96 -30.27 12.02
CA ALA A 152 41.04 -29.15 11.90
C ALA A 152 39.56 -29.58 12.00
N VAL A 153 39.19 -30.74 11.46
CA VAL A 153 37.83 -31.28 11.54
C VAL A 153 37.53 -31.74 12.97
N ARG A 154 38.48 -32.43 13.62
CA ARG A 154 38.34 -32.80 15.05
C ARG A 154 38.12 -31.62 15.96
N GLU A 155 38.90 -30.54 15.74
CA GLU A 155 38.75 -29.32 16.55
C GLU A 155 37.39 -28.66 16.37
N ARG A 156 36.88 -28.59 15.11
CA ARG A 156 35.54 -28.02 14.82
C ARG A 156 34.43 -28.88 15.40
N MET A 157 34.53 -30.19 15.30
CA MET A 157 33.58 -31.13 15.92
C MET A 157 33.55 -30.99 17.44
N ALA A 158 34.71 -30.92 18.08
CA ALA A 158 34.78 -30.70 19.52
C ALA A 158 34.14 -29.35 19.94
N LYS A 159 34.41 -28.30 19.20
CA LYS A 159 33.76 -26.98 19.43
C LYS A 159 32.22 -27.02 19.24
N LEU A 160 31.74 -27.72 18.22
CA LEU A 160 30.31 -27.94 18.00
C LEU A 160 29.68 -28.68 19.18
N ASN A 161 30.28 -29.84 19.57
CA ASN A 161 29.78 -30.65 20.68
C ASN A 161 29.77 -29.87 22.01
N GLN A 162 30.83 -29.10 22.25
CA GLN A 162 30.91 -28.21 23.42
C GLN A 162 29.81 -27.14 23.37
N GLN A 163 29.57 -26.47 22.22
CA GLN A 163 28.53 -25.47 22.09
C GLN A 163 27.12 -26.06 22.29
N ILE A 164 26.85 -27.22 21.74
CA ILE A 164 25.59 -27.95 21.96
C ILE A 164 25.39 -28.24 23.46
N ALA A 165 26.39 -28.80 24.10
CA ALA A 165 26.36 -29.11 25.54
C ALA A 165 26.18 -27.86 26.39
N ASP A 166 26.97 -26.79 26.11
CA ASP A 166 26.89 -25.53 26.84
C ASP A 166 25.52 -24.89 26.71
N THR A 167 24.93 -24.88 25.49
CA THR A 167 23.61 -24.29 25.24
C THR A 167 22.52 -25.05 25.97
N ILE A 168 22.52 -26.37 25.91
CA ILE A 168 21.54 -27.21 26.60
C ILE A 168 21.66 -27.05 28.12
N LEU A 169 22.89 -27.08 28.67
CA LEU A 169 23.15 -26.96 30.10
C LEU A 169 22.89 -25.52 30.61
N ARG A 170 23.01 -24.50 29.77
CA ARG A 170 22.60 -23.13 30.10
C ARG A 170 21.10 -23.03 30.32
N GLY A 171 20.28 -23.62 29.42
CA GLY A 171 18.84 -23.68 29.58
C GLY A 171 18.43 -24.31 30.91
N GLU A 172 19.08 -25.46 31.31
CA GLU A 172 18.84 -26.11 32.60
C GLU A 172 19.25 -25.25 33.81
N ARG A 173 20.32 -24.46 33.68
CA ARG A 173 20.75 -23.53 34.75
C ARG A 173 19.83 -22.32 34.84
N ALA A 174 19.31 -21.80 33.73
CA ALA A 174 18.37 -20.71 33.70
C ALA A 174 17.05 -21.05 34.40
N GLU A 175 16.57 -22.32 34.27
CA GLU A 175 15.39 -22.79 34.99
C GLU A 175 15.57 -22.82 36.52
N ARG A 176 16.82 -22.89 37.02
CA ARG A 176 17.18 -22.98 38.44
C ARG A 176 17.75 -21.65 39.03
N SER A 177 17.67 -20.54 38.27
CA SER A 177 18.27 -19.29 38.71
C SER A 177 17.48 -18.62 39.84
N LEU A 178 18.17 -17.81 40.69
CA LEU A 178 17.54 -17.07 41.78
C LEU A 178 16.62 -15.96 41.25
N GLY A 179 15.55 -15.66 42.00
CA GLY A 179 14.70 -14.53 41.73
C GLY A 179 13.23 -14.76 42.08
N ASN A 180 12.44 -13.70 41.96
CA ASN A 180 10.99 -13.67 42.16
C ASN A 180 10.26 -13.18 40.91
N VAL A 181 10.88 -13.24 39.73
CA VAL A 181 10.24 -12.83 38.49
C VAL A 181 9.08 -13.79 38.17
N ASP A 182 7.95 -13.23 37.74
CA ASP A 182 6.79 -14.02 37.34
C ASP A 182 7.17 -15.10 36.29
N ALA A 183 6.37 -16.17 36.21
CA ALA A 183 6.65 -17.28 35.30
C ALA A 183 6.71 -16.83 33.83
N HIS A 184 7.58 -17.44 33.06
CA HIS A 184 7.67 -17.19 31.64
C HIS A 184 6.40 -17.66 30.91
N ASN A 185 6.06 -17.03 29.79
CA ASN A 185 4.92 -17.39 28.97
C ASN A 185 5.36 -18.39 27.87
N PRO A 186 4.90 -19.66 27.90
CA PRO A 186 5.23 -20.61 26.84
C PRO A 186 4.66 -20.25 25.46
N HIS A 187 3.72 -19.30 25.40
CA HIS A 187 3.13 -18.76 24.18
C HIS A 187 3.72 -17.41 23.75
N PHE A 188 4.87 -17.00 24.35
CA PHE A 188 5.53 -15.77 23.94
C PHE A 188 6.10 -15.89 22.53
N ILE A 189 5.61 -15.07 21.61
CA ILE A 189 5.95 -15.13 20.19
C ILE A 189 6.36 -13.75 19.68
N GLY A 190 7.36 -13.72 18.79
CA GLY A 190 7.84 -12.49 18.15
C GLY A 190 8.73 -11.62 19.04
N ARG A 191 8.90 -10.34 18.66
CA ARG A 191 9.66 -9.32 19.42
C ARG A 191 11.14 -9.59 19.63
N GLN A 192 11.72 -10.54 18.89
CA GLN A 192 13.14 -10.91 19.01
C GLN A 192 14.08 -9.72 18.75
N ALA A 193 13.72 -8.84 17.81
CA ALA A 193 14.51 -7.64 17.52
C ALA A 193 14.59 -6.69 18.73
N ILE A 194 13.47 -6.55 19.45
CA ILE A 194 13.42 -5.71 20.66
C ILE A 194 14.24 -6.34 21.79
N LEU A 195 14.13 -7.65 22.01
CA LEU A 195 14.92 -8.36 23.01
C LEU A 195 16.42 -8.28 22.73
N ARG A 196 16.86 -8.40 21.47
CA ARG A 196 18.25 -8.16 21.06
C ARG A 196 18.70 -6.74 21.40
N LYS A 197 17.88 -5.74 21.07
CA LYS A 197 18.19 -4.34 21.35
C LYS A 197 18.24 -4.05 22.86
N MET A 198 17.39 -4.68 23.66
CA MET A 198 17.47 -4.63 25.15
C MET A 198 18.82 -5.16 25.62
N ARG A 199 19.23 -6.35 25.15
CA ARG A 199 20.52 -6.94 25.51
C ARG A 199 21.70 -6.05 25.11
N GLU A 200 21.69 -5.54 23.87
CA GLU A 200 22.74 -4.63 23.39
C GLU A 200 22.88 -3.39 24.25
N ASN A 201 21.79 -2.84 24.78
CA ASN A 201 21.80 -1.70 25.66
C ASN A 201 22.50 -1.99 27.00
N PHE A 202 22.34 -3.20 27.55
CA PHE A 202 23.01 -3.59 28.79
C PHE A 202 24.48 -3.99 28.62
N VAL A 203 24.87 -4.44 27.42
CA VAL A 203 26.23 -4.95 27.13
C VAL A 203 27.18 -3.84 26.62
N LYS A 204 26.69 -2.65 26.27
CA LYS A 204 27.55 -1.57 25.75
C LYS A 204 28.62 -1.16 26.73
N PRO A 205 29.93 -1.14 26.32
CA PRO A 205 31.04 -0.69 27.21
C PRO A 205 30.83 0.76 27.66
N GLY A 206 30.94 0.98 28.95
CA GLY A 206 30.83 2.33 29.54
C GLY A 206 29.43 2.71 30.03
N ASN A 207 28.45 1.86 29.89
CA ASN A 207 27.11 2.05 30.45
C ASN A 207 27.12 1.56 31.94
N ILE A 208 27.33 2.45 32.84
CA ILE A 208 27.31 2.17 34.30
C ILE A 208 25.86 2.37 34.77
N GLY A 209 25.20 1.32 35.26
CA GLY A 209 23.87 1.41 35.86
C GLY A 209 22.75 1.73 34.85
N VAL A 210 22.73 1.06 33.71
CA VAL A 210 21.76 1.33 32.64
C VAL A 210 20.34 1.06 33.10
N VAL A 211 19.49 2.08 33.05
CA VAL A 211 18.04 1.94 33.14
C VAL A 211 17.51 1.84 31.73
N THR A 212 16.98 0.68 31.36
CA THR A 212 16.23 0.50 30.11
C THR A 212 14.75 0.62 30.40
N ALA A 213 14.12 1.69 29.96
CA ALA A 213 12.68 1.88 30.07
C ALA A 213 11.98 1.36 28.79
N VAL A 214 11.07 0.43 28.96
CA VAL A 214 10.22 -0.12 27.91
C VAL A 214 8.88 0.61 27.98
N ASN A 215 8.61 1.49 27.03
CA ASN A 215 7.41 2.32 27.05
C ASN A 215 6.41 1.98 25.92
N GLY A 216 5.16 2.33 26.13
CA GLY A 216 4.06 2.12 25.16
C GLY A 216 2.70 2.18 25.85
N VAL A 217 1.64 2.15 25.06
CA VAL A 217 0.25 2.06 25.55
C VAL A 217 0.07 0.81 26.43
N GLY A 218 -0.87 0.86 27.37
CA GLY A 218 -1.28 -0.33 28.16
C GLY A 218 -1.74 -1.46 27.20
N GLY A 219 -1.37 -2.70 27.51
CA GLY A 219 -1.79 -3.86 26.73
C GLY A 219 -0.90 -4.23 25.53
N LEU A 220 0.20 -3.54 25.27
CA LEU A 220 1.16 -3.90 24.20
C LEU A 220 2.16 -4.99 24.61
N GLY A 221 2.03 -5.59 25.77
CA GLY A 221 2.89 -6.70 26.23
C GLY A 221 4.24 -6.29 26.78
N LYS A 222 4.40 -5.09 27.35
CA LYS A 222 5.64 -4.59 27.94
C LYS A 222 6.15 -5.45 29.10
N THR A 223 5.26 -5.76 30.05
CA THR A 223 5.58 -6.61 31.22
C THR A 223 5.97 -8.01 30.75
N ALA A 224 5.22 -8.60 29.81
CA ALA A 224 5.55 -9.90 29.23
C ALA A 224 6.95 -9.87 28.57
N LEU A 225 7.26 -8.83 27.77
CA LEU A 225 8.57 -8.67 27.15
C LEU A 225 9.70 -8.56 28.18
N ALA A 226 9.50 -7.85 29.28
CA ALA A 226 10.49 -7.69 30.34
C ALA A 226 10.70 -9.00 31.13
N ILE A 227 9.62 -9.74 31.38
CA ILE A 227 9.66 -11.06 32.00
C ILE A 227 10.42 -12.03 31.09
N GLU A 228 10.10 -12.08 29.81
CA GLU A 228 10.78 -12.96 28.84
C GLU A 228 12.26 -12.60 28.69
N TYR A 229 12.62 -11.31 28.70
CA TYR A 229 14.02 -10.89 28.76
C TYR A 229 14.72 -11.45 29.99
N ALA A 230 14.11 -11.34 31.17
CA ALA A 230 14.67 -11.83 32.42
C ALA A 230 14.87 -13.35 32.40
N HIS A 231 13.97 -14.10 31.74
CA HIS A 231 14.11 -15.56 31.60
C HIS A 231 15.14 -15.95 30.53
N ALA A 232 15.07 -15.34 29.35
CA ALA A 232 15.94 -15.66 28.22
C ALA A 232 17.44 -15.45 28.52
N PHE A 233 17.76 -14.46 29.35
CA PHE A 233 19.13 -14.08 29.73
C PHE A 233 19.45 -14.37 31.20
N ALA A 234 18.75 -15.30 31.82
CA ALA A 234 18.90 -15.63 33.22
C ALA A 234 20.33 -16.04 33.63
N ASP A 235 21.07 -16.64 32.70
CA ASP A 235 22.46 -17.03 32.88
C ASP A 235 23.45 -15.85 32.94
N GLU A 236 23.04 -14.67 32.55
CA GLU A 236 23.84 -13.43 32.67
C GLU A 236 23.72 -12.77 34.04
N TYR A 237 22.82 -13.26 34.92
CA TYR A 237 22.48 -12.68 36.22
C TYR A 237 22.68 -13.69 37.39
N GLY A 238 23.93 -14.01 37.73
CA GLY A 238 24.26 -14.97 38.78
C GLY A 238 23.75 -14.57 40.17
N GLY A 239 23.64 -13.27 40.49
CA GLY A 239 23.05 -12.73 41.67
C GLY A 239 21.51 -12.70 41.69
N GLY A 240 20.88 -13.15 40.63
CA GLY A 240 19.42 -13.29 40.53
C GLY A 240 18.71 -12.19 39.75
N ARG A 241 17.39 -12.45 39.57
CA ARG A 241 16.46 -11.57 38.85
C ARG A 241 15.31 -11.20 39.77
N TRP A 242 15.16 -9.91 40.07
CA TRP A 242 14.31 -9.42 41.11
C TRP A 242 13.26 -8.47 40.57
N GLN A 243 11.96 -8.84 40.66
CA GLN A 243 10.81 -8.06 40.17
C GLN A 243 10.17 -7.30 41.33
N VAL A 244 9.86 -6.02 41.09
CA VAL A 244 9.12 -5.14 41.95
C VAL A 244 7.96 -4.51 41.22
N ARG A 245 6.76 -4.63 41.72
CA ARG A 245 5.54 -4.01 41.14
C ARG A 245 5.45 -2.58 41.63
N CYS A 246 5.52 -1.62 40.66
CA CYS A 246 5.61 -0.18 40.96
C CYS A 246 4.27 0.55 40.85
N ALA A 247 3.21 -0.08 40.36
CA ALA A 247 1.90 0.54 40.17
C ALA A 247 1.38 1.18 41.47
N GLY A 248 1.01 2.48 41.39
CA GLY A 248 0.46 3.24 42.52
C GLY A 248 1.43 3.58 43.61
N LYS A 249 2.75 3.33 43.43
CA LYS A 249 3.78 3.69 44.42
C LYS A 249 4.40 5.05 44.09
N ASP A 250 4.71 5.81 45.16
CA ASP A 250 5.31 7.14 45.02
C ASP A 250 6.82 7.18 45.36
N ASP A 251 7.30 6.16 46.04
CA ASP A 251 8.67 6.11 46.58
C ASP A 251 9.36 4.78 46.23
N LEU A 252 10.46 4.86 45.48
CA LEU A 252 11.29 3.72 45.10
C LEU A 252 11.84 2.95 46.29
N ARG A 253 12.14 3.64 47.42
CA ARG A 253 12.66 3.03 48.64
C ARG A 253 11.67 2.06 49.27
N LEU A 254 10.40 2.47 49.30
CA LEU A 254 9.30 1.63 49.78
C LEU A 254 9.00 0.50 48.79
N ALA A 255 9.04 0.78 47.48
CA ALA A 255 8.87 -0.24 46.48
C ALA A 255 9.92 -1.36 46.61
N LEU A 256 11.18 -1.01 46.77
CA LEU A 256 12.30 -1.98 46.90
C LEU A 256 12.29 -2.75 48.20
N SER A 257 11.65 -2.25 49.25
CA SER A 257 11.56 -2.97 50.53
C SER A 257 10.77 -4.27 50.44
N GLU A 258 9.92 -4.43 49.42
CA GLU A 258 9.18 -5.66 49.15
C GLU A 258 10.10 -6.83 48.77
N LEU A 259 11.33 -6.55 48.37
CA LEU A 259 12.31 -7.59 48.04
C LEU A 259 12.85 -8.33 49.29
N ALA A 260 12.63 -7.82 50.49
CA ALA A 260 13.14 -8.43 51.72
C ALA A 260 12.70 -9.89 51.87
N THR A 261 11.40 -10.18 51.71
CA THR A 261 10.85 -11.53 51.81
C THR A 261 11.39 -12.48 50.74
N PRO A 262 11.33 -12.15 49.43
CA PRO A 262 11.84 -13.06 48.39
C PRO A 262 13.36 -13.22 48.44
N MET A 263 14.11 -12.26 48.99
CA MET A 263 15.56 -12.35 49.19
C MET A 263 15.95 -13.07 50.49
N GLY A 264 14.99 -13.36 51.35
CA GLY A 264 15.22 -14.10 52.60
C GLY A 264 15.86 -13.30 53.74
N PHE A 265 15.56 -12.00 53.85
CA PHE A 265 16.00 -11.17 54.97
C PHE A 265 14.85 -10.36 55.56
N GLU A 266 15.02 -9.88 56.78
CA GLU A 266 14.07 -9.00 57.45
C GLU A 266 14.75 -7.69 57.87
N PHE A 267 13.95 -6.60 57.84
CA PHE A 267 14.39 -5.30 58.36
C PHE A 267 14.31 -5.27 59.86
N THR A 268 15.30 -4.68 60.52
CA THR A 268 15.24 -4.37 61.97
C THR A 268 14.18 -3.31 62.25
N GLU A 269 13.72 -3.17 63.47
CA GLU A 269 12.73 -2.17 63.88
C GLU A 269 13.17 -0.71 63.62
N ASP A 270 14.45 -0.43 63.64
CA ASP A 270 15.00 0.89 63.33
C ASP A 270 15.07 1.14 61.83
N GLU A 271 15.37 0.10 61.04
CA GLU A 271 15.34 0.16 59.56
C GLU A 271 13.92 0.39 59.05
N LYS A 272 12.90 -0.27 59.62
CA LYS A 272 11.48 -0.09 59.28
C LYS A 272 10.96 1.35 59.46
N LYS A 273 11.56 2.13 60.36
CA LYS A 273 11.20 3.53 60.62
C LYS A 273 11.81 4.52 59.62
N ASN A 274 12.82 4.09 58.84
CA ASN A 274 13.56 4.96 57.93
C ASN A 274 13.72 4.33 56.56
N SER A 275 13.04 4.88 55.56
CA SER A 275 13.07 4.38 54.17
C SER A 275 14.46 4.40 53.52
N ASP A 276 15.34 5.31 53.97
CA ASP A 276 16.73 5.38 53.49
C ASP A 276 17.55 4.19 53.99
N LEU A 277 17.37 3.82 55.27
CA LEU A 277 18.04 2.63 55.81
C LEU A 277 17.52 1.35 55.18
N MET A 278 16.22 1.29 54.85
CA MET A 278 15.64 0.15 54.12
C MET A 278 16.25 0.01 52.71
N LEU A 279 16.43 1.14 52.00
CA LEU A 279 17.07 1.16 50.67
C LEU A 279 18.53 0.67 50.77
N GLU A 280 19.30 1.17 51.73
CA GLU A 280 20.70 0.77 51.93
C GLU A 280 20.83 -0.72 52.29
N ARG A 281 19.92 -1.24 53.07
CA ARG A 281 19.86 -2.66 53.42
C ARG A 281 19.57 -3.52 52.20
N THR A 282 18.53 -3.19 51.44
CA THR A 282 18.17 -3.90 50.24
C THR A 282 19.29 -3.89 49.22
N ARG A 283 19.93 -2.74 49.01
CA ARG A 283 21.08 -2.60 48.11
C ARG A 283 22.25 -3.49 48.52
N ARG A 284 22.55 -3.54 49.82
CA ARG A 284 23.65 -4.36 50.39
C ARG A 284 23.38 -5.86 50.17
N GLU A 285 22.14 -6.29 50.34
CA GLU A 285 21.79 -7.71 50.13
C GLU A 285 21.81 -8.07 48.64
N LEU A 286 21.34 -7.17 47.74
CA LEU A 286 21.47 -7.34 46.30
C LEU A 286 22.95 -7.49 45.87
N LYS A 287 23.82 -6.61 46.39
CA LYS A 287 25.25 -6.65 46.10
C LYS A 287 25.91 -7.94 46.61
N LYS A 288 25.56 -8.37 47.81
CA LYS A 288 26.03 -9.64 48.38
C LYS A 288 25.64 -10.84 47.51
N LEU A 289 24.43 -10.85 46.95
CA LEU A 289 23.98 -11.90 46.03
C LEU A 289 24.72 -11.85 44.71
N ALA A 290 24.95 -10.64 44.17
CA ALA A 290 25.74 -10.47 42.95
C ALA A 290 27.19 -10.97 43.14
N ASP A 291 27.83 -10.64 44.28
CA ASP A 291 29.22 -11.03 44.56
C ASP A 291 29.38 -12.55 44.83
N ALA A 292 28.29 -13.22 45.22
CA ALA A 292 28.33 -14.64 45.59
C ALA A 292 28.39 -15.61 44.41
N ARG A 293 28.01 -15.18 43.19
CA ARG A 293 27.90 -16.09 42.03
C ARG A 293 28.28 -15.40 40.72
N GLU A 294 28.99 -16.10 39.86
CA GLU A 294 29.29 -15.65 38.51
C GLU A 294 28.10 -15.91 37.55
N PRO A 295 27.82 -15.03 36.59
CA PRO A 295 28.36 -13.67 36.49
C PRO A 295 27.90 -12.78 37.65
N HIS A 296 28.79 -11.95 38.19
CA HIS A 296 28.55 -11.09 39.37
C HIS A 296 27.54 -9.95 39.09
N ARG A 297 26.33 -10.31 38.64
CA ARG A 297 25.28 -9.37 38.22
C ARG A 297 23.90 -9.74 38.77
N CYS A 298 23.11 -8.72 39.08
CA CYS A 298 21.67 -8.82 39.32
C CYS A 298 20.87 -8.06 38.27
N LEU A 299 19.67 -8.55 37.94
CA LEU A 299 18.66 -7.80 37.20
C LEU A 299 17.56 -7.35 38.17
N LEU A 300 17.26 -6.06 38.14
CA LEU A 300 16.14 -5.45 38.88
C LEU A 300 15.07 -5.04 37.85
N LEU A 301 13.91 -5.70 37.87
CA LEU A 301 12.76 -5.40 37.05
C LEU A 301 11.77 -4.53 37.82
N LEU A 302 11.63 -3.25 37.45
CA LEU A 302 10.63 -2.32 37.98
C LEU A 302 9.40 -2.36 37.04
N ASP A 303 8.37 -3.09 37.43
CA ASP A 303 7.22 -3.33 36.60
C ASP A 303 6.11 -2.30 36.81
N ASN A 304 5.56 -1.76 35.71
CA ASN A 304 4.48 -0.78 35.66
C ASN A 304 4.78 0.52 36.43
N VAL A 305 5.90 1.15 36.10
CA VAL A 305 6.28 2.48 36.63
C VAL A 305 5.31 3.53 36.05
N ASP A 306 4.44 4.06 36.90
CA ASP A 306 3.38 5.03 36.50
C ASP A 306 3.65 6.45 37.01
N ARG A 307 4.73 6.66 37.79
CA ARG A 307 5.16 7.97 38.33
C ARG A 307 6.62 8.24 38.04
N PRO A 308 6.96 9.45 37.51
CA PRO A 308 8.34 9.81 37.20
C PRO A 308 9.30 9.72 38.41
N ALA A 309 8.81 10.01 39.61
CA ALA A 309 9.60 10.01 40.85
C ALA A 309 10.27 8.65 41.13
N LEU A 310 9.70 7.55 40.68
CA LEU A 310 10.26 6.20 40.86
C LEU A 310 11.57 5.98 40.09
N LEU A 311 11.77 6.73 38.99
CA LEU A 311 12.99 6.71 38.19
C LEU A 311 13.78 8.03 38.28
N ASP A 312 13.60 8.78 39.35
CA ASP A 312 14.41 9.98 39.63
C ASP A 312 15.90 9.64 39.54
N PRO A 313 16.72 10.38 38.76
CA PRO A 313 18.15 10.14 38.62
C PRO A 313 18.92 10.11 39.95
N ALA A 314 18.59 11.01 40.89
CA ALA A 314 19.24 11.06 42.17
C ALA A 314 18.90 9.83 43.05
N MET A 315 17.68 9.30 42.91
CA MET A 315 17.24 8.10 43.60
C MET A 315 17.87 6.83 43.00
N VAL A 316 17.88 6.72 41.67
CA VAL A 316 18.50 5.60 40.94
C VAL A 316 20.02 5.57 41.19
N ALA A 317 20.70 6.74 41.25
CA ALA A 317 22.13 6.83 41.54
C ALA A 317 22.48 6.32 42.95
N ARG A 318 21.54 6.33 43.91
CA ARG A 318 21.73 5.76 45.25
C ARG A 318 21.78 4.23 45.25
N LEU A 319 21.24 3.59 44.23
CA LEU A 319 21.41 2.15 44.03
C LEU A 319 22.83 1.81 43.57
N ASP A 320 23.58 2.80 43.03
CA ASP A 320 24.98 2.72 42.61
C ASP A 320 25.31 1.38 41.92
N GLY A 321 24.56 1.15 40.84
CA GLY A 321 24.54 -0.19 40.23
C GLY A 321 25.89 -0.61 39.68
N GLY A 322 26.63 0.26 39.03
CA GLY A 322 27.80 -0.17 38.28
C GLY A 322 27.46 -1.34 37.36
N ASP A 323 28.46 -2.13 36.93
CA ASP A 323 28.25 -3.32 36.09
C ASP A 323 27.51 -4.49 36.78
N TRP A 324 27.28 -4.40 38.08
CA TRP A 324 26.70 -5.48 38.87
C TRP A 324 25.17 -5.44 38.97
N LEU A 325 24.52 -4.29 38.68
CA LEU A 325 23.07 -4.12 38.75
C LEU A 325 22.53 -3.52 37.48
N HIS A 326 21.77 -4.28 36.73
CA HIS A 326 21.00 -3.81 35.60
C HIS A 326 19.55 -3.53 36.02
N ILE A 327 19.00 -2.39 35.58
CA ILE A 327 17.63 -1.99 35.89
C ILE A 327 16.83 -1.96 34.61
N LEU A 328 15.75 -2.74 34.60
CA LEU A 328 14.76 -2.82 33.51
C LEU A 328 13.43 -2.28 34.04
N ALA A 329 12.90 -1.23 33.45
CA ALA A 329 11.62 -0.66 33.85
C ALA A 329 10.58 -0.79 32.74
N THR A 330 9.35 -1.21 33.07
CA THR A 330 8.21 -1.08 32.19
C THR A 330 7.37 0.13 32.58
N THR A 331 6.91 0.92 31.60
CA THR A 331 6.21 2.17 31.89
C THR A 331 5.20 2.53 30.80
N ARG A 332 4.21 3.35 31.17
CA ARG A 332 3.29 4.04 30.22
C ARG A 332 3.72 5.50 29.99
N LEU A 333 4.69 6.00 30.75
CA LEU A 333 5.18 7.37 30.66
C LEU A 333 6.06 7.55 29.44
N GLY A 334 5.94 8.70 28.80
CA GLY A 334 6.79 9.09 27.68
C GLY A 334 8.23 9.44 28.10
N GLU A 335 9.15 9.41 27.12
CA GLU A 335 10.56 9.76 27.36
C GLU A 335 10.73 11.15 28.03
N ASN A 336 9.90 12.11 27.65
CA ASN A 336 9.93 13.47 28.19
C ASN A 336 9.43 13.56 29.63
N GLU A 337 8.59 12.65 30.08
CA GLU A 337 8.04 12.57 31.42
C GLU A 337 9.03 11.93 32.40
N LEU A 338 9.95 11.10 31.91
CA LEU A 338 10.95 10.39 32.67
C LEU A 338 12.31 11.13 32.74
N TYR A 339 12.29 12.44 33.08
CA TYR A 339 13.46 13.26 33.36
C TYR A 339 14.52 13.38 32.24
N GLY A 340 14.11 13.56 31.00
CA GLY A 340 14.98 14.04 29.95
C GLY A 340 16.06 13.05 29.49
N ARG A 341 16.83 13.50 28.50
CA ARG A 341 17.90 12.70 27.88
C ARG A 341 19.14 12.63 28.79
N HIS A 342 19.19 11.67 29.69
CA HIS A 342 20.43 11.28 30.35
C HIS A 342 21.19 10.25 29.50
N LYS A 343 22.51 10.39 29.41
CA LYS A 343 23.38 9.49 28.60
C LYS A 343 23.34 8.04 29.07
N ASP A 344 22.90 7.82 30.30
CA ASP A 344 22.92 6.52 30.98
C ASP A 344 21.55 5.79 30.92
N ARG A 345 20.61 6.31 30.11
CA ARG A 345 19.27 5.73 29.98
C ARG A 345 18.96 5.40 28.55
N SER A 346 18.35 4.26 28.32
CA SER A 346 17.80 3.87 27.02
C SER A 346 16.30 3.70 27.09
N PHE A 347 15.61 4.20 26.07
CA PHE A 347 14.18 4.05 25.92
C PHE A 347 13.90 3.14 24.74
N LEU A 348 13.03 2.16 24.95
CA LEU A 348 12.59 1.25 23.91
C LEU A 348 11.08 1.32 23.79
N ALA A 349 10.61 1.74 22.63
CA ALA A 349 9.20 1.74 22.32
C ALA A 349 8.75 0.32 21.93
N VAL A 350 7.56 -0.06 22.42
CA VAL A 350 6.88 -1.30 22.06
C VAL A 350 5.64 -0.93 21.27
N ASP A 351 5.58 -1.41 20.05
CA ASP A 351 4.46 -1.26 19.14
C ASP A 351 3.59 -2.53 19.13
N GLU A 352 2.55 -2.58 18.29
CA GLU A 352 1.72 -3.77 18.08
C GLU A 352 2.56 -4.96 17.58
N LEU A 353 2.01 -6.16 17.68
CA LEU A 353 2.65 -7.33 17.08
C LEU A 353 2.63 -7.24 15.55
N PRO A 354 3.67 -7.72 14.86
CA PRO A 354 3.58 -7.99 13.44
C PRO A 354 2.39 -8.93 13.15
N PRO A 355 1.64 -8.76 12.03
CA PRO A 355 0.46 -9.57 11.73
C PRO A 355 0.69 -11.08 11.76
N GLU A 356 1.84 -11.55 11.26
CA GLU A 356 2.19 -12.97 11.27
C GLU A 356 2.50 -13.48 12.69
N ASP A 357 3.12 -12.66 13.54
CA ASP A 357 3.36 -13.00 14.94
C ASP A 357 2.06 -13.03 15.75
N ALA A 358 1.14 -12.09 15.48
CA ALA A 358 -0.18 -12.05 16.07
C ALA A 358 -1.03 -13.28 15.68
N LEU A 359 -0.95 -13.70 14.41
CA LEU A 359 -1.59 -14.93 13.93
C LEU A 359 -0.98 -16.16 14.60
N ALA A 360 0.35 -16.24 14.67
CA ALA A 360 1.06 -17.33 15.33
C ALA A 360 0.73 -17.40 16.84
N LEU A 361 0.45 -16.26 17.49
CA LEU A 361 -0.01 -16.22 18.86
C LEU A 361 -1.37 -16.92 19.02
N ILE A 362 -2.35 -16.63 18.17
CA ILE A 362 -3.64 -17.34 18.17
C ILE A 362 -3.43 -18.83 17.89
N GLU A 363 -2.58 -19.16 16.92
CA GLU A 363 -2.27 -20.54 16.53
C GLU A 363 -1.66 -21.34 17.70
N SER A 364 -0.79 -20.72 18.51
CA SER A 364 -0.14 -21.37 19.64
C SER A 364 -1.08 -21.84 20.75
N TYR A 365 -2.25 -21.21 20.87
CA TYR A 365 -3.30 -21.60 21.83
C TYR A 365 -4.30 -22.60 21.25
N GLN A 366 -4.26 -22.88 19.91
CA GLN A 366 -5.15 -23.90 19.35
C GLN A 366 -4.77 -25.29 19.83
N ARG A 367 -5.77 -26.21 19.80
CA ARG A 367 -5.54 -27.61 20.08
C ARG A 367 -4.46 -28.13 19.13
N ASP A 368 -3.48 -28.83 19.67
CA ASP A 368 -2.30 -29.33 18.93
C ASP A 368 -1.41 -28.21 18.34
N GLY A 369 -1.68 -26.94 18.69
CA GLY A 369 -0.91 -25.76 18.25
C GLY A 369 -0.95 -25.49 16.76
N ALA A 370 -2.05 -25.89 16.10
CA ALA A 370 -2.30 -25.61 14.68
C ALA A 370 -3.79 -25.37 14.42
N PHE A 371 -4.12 -24.57 13.40
CA PHE A 371 -5.52 -24.42 12.98
C PHE A 371 -6.04 -25.70 12.33
N PRO A 372 -7.29 -26.10 12.63
CA PRO A 372 -7.86 -27.34 12.09
C PRO A 372 -8.13 -27.31 10.58
N SER A 373 -8.14 -26.14 9.94
CA SER A 373 -8.31 -25.96 8.50
C SER A 373 -7.81 -24.60 8.02
N ASP A 374 -7.57 -24.47 6.72
CA ASP A 374 -7.22 -23.17 6.09
C ASP A 374 -8.34 -22.13 6.27
N ALA A 375 -9.60 -22.53 6.31
CA ALA A 375 -10.74 -21.65 6.57
C ALA A 375 -10.70 -21.05 7.99
N GLU A 376 -10.33 -21.85 8.99
CA GLU A 376 -10.14 -21.36 10.37
C GLU A 376 -8.92 -20.46 10.49
N ARG A 377 -7.85 -20.78 9.77
CA ARG A 377 -6.66 -19.90 9.69
C ARG A 377 -6.98 -18.56 9.06
N GLU A 378 -7.79 -18.52 7.99
CA GLU A 378 -8.20 -17.27 7.36
C GLU A 378 -9.14 -16.47 8.28
N ALA A 379 -10.05 -17.13 8.98
CA ALA A 379 -10.89 -16.48 10.00
C ALA A 379 -10.03 -15.87 11.12
N ALA A 380 -8.99 -16.57 11.58
CA ALA A 380 -8.06 -16.08 12.59
C ALA A 380 -7.25 -14.87 12.07
N ARG A 381 -6.84 -14.88 10.79
CA ARG A 381 -6.18 -13.72 10.15
C ARG A 381 -7.09 -12.50 10.13
N GLU A 382 -8.36 -12.70 9.85
CA GLU A 382 -9.36 -11.63 9.88
C GLU A 382 -9.63 -11.13 11.31
N ILE A 383 -9.61 -12.00 12.33
CA ILE A 383 -9.65 -11.60 13.75
C ILE A 383 -8.44 -10.70 14.07
N VAL A 384 -7.23 -11.11 13.72
CA VAL A 384 -6.00 -10.31 13.93
C VAL A 384 -6.14 -8.94 13.29
N ARG A 385 -6.64 -8.86 12.04
CA ARG A 385 -6.88 -7.61 11.33
C ARG A 385 -7.89 -6.71 12.06
N LEU A 386 -9.00 -7.26 12.54
CA LEU A 386 -10.01 -6.51 13.30
C LEU A 386 -9.48 -6.02 14.63
N LEU A 387 -8.65 -6.82 15.32
CA LEU A 387 -8.01 -6.44 16.58
C LEU A 387 -6.79 -5.54 16.38
N GLY A 388 -6.41 -5.22 15.14
CA GLY A 388 -5.30 -4.32 14.80
C GLY A 388 -3.96 -4.76 15.36
N CYS A 389 -3.75 -6.07 15.53
CA CYS A 389 -2.51 -6.64 16.11
C CYS A 389 -2.19 -6.19 17.55
N PHE A 390 -3.18 -5.64 18.27
CA PHE A 390 -3.00 -5.17 19.64
C PHE A 390 -2.78 -6.36 20.59
N THR A 391 -1.61 -6.45 21.19
CA THR A 391 -1.12 -7.67 21.87
C THR A 391 -2.12 -8.24 22.90
N LEU A 392 -2.64 -7.40 23.81
CA LEU A 392 -3.61 -7.87 24.81
C LEU A 392 -4.91 -8.36 24.19
N ALA A 393 -5.40 -7.70 23.15
CA ALA A 393 -6.64 -8.10 22.47
C ALA A 393 -6.45 -9.43 21.73
N VAL A 394 -5.33 -9.59 21.04
CA VAL A 394 -4.97 -10.84 20.34
C VAL A 394 -4.76 -11.97 21.35
N GLU A 395 -4.06 -11.73 22.46
CA GLU A 395 -3.84 -12.71 23.52
C GLU A 395 -5.16 -13.12 24.18
N SER A 396 -6.04 -12.16 24.49
CA SER A 396 -7.37 -12.43 25.05
C SER A 396 -8.22 -13.29 24.11
N ALA A 397 -8.19 -13.01 22.82
CA ALA A 397 -8.88 -13.83 21.82
C ALA A 397 -8.24 -15.22 21.69
N ALA A 398 -6.90 -15.32 21.71
CA ALA A 398 -6.17 -16.56 21.63
C ALA A 398 -6.48 -17.50 22.81
N VAL A 399 -6.40 -16.97 24.03
CA VAL A 399 -6.73 -17.69 25.28
C VAL A 399 -8.18 -18.17 25.24
N TYR A 400 -9.14 -17.30 24.85
CA TYR A 400 -10.55 -17.68 24.77
C TYR A 400 -10.77 -18.79 23.72
N LEU A 401 -10.23 -18.65 22.53
CA LEU A 401 -10.33 -19.64 21.45
C LEU A 401 -9.65 -20.96 21.82
N GLY A 402 -8.51 -20.92 22.51
CA GLY A 402 -7.83 -22.12 23.00
C GLY A 402 -8.64 -22.85 24.06
N GLN A 403 -9.17 -22.14 25.05
CA GLN A 403 -9.95 -22.71 26.14
C GLN A 403 -11.26 -23.34 25.66
N TYR A 404 -11.93 -22.71 24.68
CA TYR A 404 -13.20 -23.16 24.13
C TYR A 404 -13.09 -23.79 22.73
N ALA A 405 -11.93 -24.36 22.40
CA ALA A 405 -11.63 -24.90 21.06
C ALA A 405 -12.60 -25.99 20.56
N ASN A 406 -13.32 -26.68 21.49
CA ASN A 406 -14.33 -27.68 21.15
C ASN A 406 -15.69 -27.07 20.81
N ASP A 407 -15.99 -25.86 21.31
CA ASP A 407 -17.32 -25.23 21.26
C ASP A 407 -17.35 -23.98 20.37
N VAL A 408 -16.19 -23.31 20.19
CA VAL A 408 -16.09 -22.04 19.48
C VAL A 408 -14.99 -22.11 18.43
N SER A 409 -15.39 -21.98 17.15
CA SER A 409 -14.44 -21.86 16.05
C SER A 409 -13.95 -20.39 15.86
N CYS A 410 -12.83 -20.21 15.19
CA CYS A 410 -12.37 -18.86 14.80
C CYS A 410 -13.42 -18.13 13.95
N ALA A 411 -14.09 -18.83 13.03
CA ALA A 411 -15.18 -18.26 12.23
C ALA A 411 -16.38 -17.82 13.08
N GLY A 412 -16.77 -18.62 14.08
CA GLY A 412 -17.84 -18.27 15.03
C GLY A 412 -17.49 -17.06 15.90
N PHE A 413 -16.26 -17.03 16.41
CA PHE A 413 -15.75 -15.89 17.18
C PHE A 413 -15.64 -14.62 16.35
N LEU A 414 -15.21 -14.73 15.10
CA LEU A 414 -15.16 -13.60 14.14
C LEU A 414 -16.54 -12.98 13.93
N ALA A 415 -17.56 -13.82 13.73
CA ALA A 415 -18.94 -13.35 13.58
C ALA A 415 -19.44 -12.60 14.82
N ARG A 416 -19.11 -13.10 16.01
CA ARG A 416 -19.41 -12.44 17.28
C ARG A 416 -18.65 -11.12 17.42
N LEU A 417 -17.34 -11.09 17.12
CA LEU A 417 -16.51 -9.89 17.19
C LEU A 417 -17.01 -8.79 16.26
N ARG A 418 -17.45 -9.16 15.05
CA ARG A 418 -18.08 -8.21 14.10
C ARG A 418 -19.40 -7.62 14.59
N LYS A 419 -20.14 -8.36 15.39
CA LYS A 419 -21.45 -7.94 15.95
C LYS A 419 -21.30 -7.11 17.21
N GLU A 420 -20.42 -7.51 18.13
CA GLU A 420 -20.33 -6.99 19.50
C GLU A 420 -19.10 -6.09 19.74
N GLY A 421 -18.14 -6.05 18.81
CA GLY A 421 -16.94 -5.21 18.91
C GLY A 421 -16.13 -5.44 20.18
N LEU A 422 -15.64 -4.36 20.80
CA LEU A 422 -14.84 -4.38 22.04
C LEU A 422 -15.59 -5.03 23.22
N GLU A 423 -16.91 -4.86 23.30
CA GLU A 423 -17.71 -5.47 24.36
C GLU A 423 -17.71 -7.00 24.26
N GLY A 424 -17.74 -7.53 23.04
CA GLY A 424 -17.63 -8.97 22.80
C GLY A 424 -16.27 -9.53 23.24
N LEU A 425 -15.18 -8.76 23.03
CA LEU A 425 -13.85 -9.12 23.46
C LEU A 425 -13.70 -9.06 24.99
N ASP A 426 -14.17 -7.99 25.64
CA ASP A 426 -14.15 -7.85 27.11
C ASP A 426 -14.97 -8.96 27.80
N LYS A 427 -16.12 -9.35 27.23
CA LYS A 427 -16.92 -10.49 27.69
C LYS A 427 -16.18 -11.82 27.53
N ALA A 428 -15.51 -12.04 26.40
CA ALA A 428 -14.71 -13.23 26.15
C ALA A 428 -13.55 -13.35 27.16
N ALA A 429 -12.82 -12.26 27.38
CA ALA A 429 -11.74 -12.20 28.37
C ALA A 429 -12.23 -12.49 29.80
N GLY A 430 -13.43 -11.99 30.15
CA GLY A 430 -14.05 -12.24 31.47
C GLY A 430 -14.50 -13.68 31.69
N GLN A 431 -14.80 -14.44 30.64
CA GLN A 431 -15.23 -15.85 30.71
C GLN A 431 -14.04 -16.81 30.78
N SER A 432 -12.83 -16.39 30.39
CA SER A 432 -11.63 -17.21 30.42
C SER A 432 -11.18 -17.47 31.85
N THR A 433 -10.86 -18.73 32.20
CA THR A 433 -10.32 -19.16 33.47
C THR A 433 -8.80 -19.07 33.52
N GLU A 434 -8.13 -19.05 32.36
CA GLU A 434 -6.69 -18.84 32.28
C GLU A 434 -6.32 -17.38 32.52
N THR A 435 -5.25 -17.17 33.27
CA THR A 435 -4.74 -15.83 33.58
C THR A 435 -4.04 -15.28 32.35
N VAL A 436 -4.61 -14.27 31.73
CA VAL A 436 -3.86 -13.36 30.86
C VAL A 436 -2.73 -12.76 31.70
N LEU A 437 -1.52 -12.69 31.19
CA LEU A 437 -0.33 -12.19 31.90
C LEU A 437 -0.48 -10.76 32.46
N HIS A 438 -1.47 -10.02 31.99
CA HIS A 438 -1.83 -8.73 32.54
C HIS A 438 -2.87 -8.95 33.64
N GLY A 439 -2.61 -8.47 34.85
CA GLY A 439 -3.52 -8.63 36.00
C GLY A 439 -4.93 -8.06 35.82
N GLU A 440 -5.18 -7.32 34.71
CA GLU A 440 -6.47 -6.81 34.28
C GLU A 440 -6.93 -7.56 33.04
N LYS A 441 -8.09 -8.19 33.11
CA LYS A 441 -8.68 -8.96 32.01
C LYS A 441 -9.43 -8.10 30.98
N SER A 442 -9.72 -6.82 31.29
CA SER A 442 -10.47 -5.90 30.43
C SER A 442 -9.54 -4.94 29.70
N LEU A 443 -9.63 -4.91 28.38
CA LEU A 443 -8.90 -3.98 27.55
C LEU A 443 -9.29 -2.52 27.86
N SER A 444 -10.58 -2.28 28.11
CA SER A 444 -11.09 -0.97 28.50
C SER A 444 -10.44 -0.44 29.78
N ALA A 445 -10.31 -1.27 30.81
CA ALA A 445 -9.64 -0.89 32.07
C ALA A 445 -8.15 -0.61 31.87
N THR A 446 -7.52 -1.30 30.93
CA THR A 446 -6.09 -1.12 30.63
C THR A 446 -5.79 0.20 29.89
N LEU A 447 -6.68 0.63 28.99
CA LEU A 447 -6.48 1.86 28.20
C LEU A 447 -6.96 3.14 28.91
N ARG A 448 -8.02 3.04 29.73
CA ARG A 448 -8.68 4.18 30.37
C ARG A 448 -7.74 5.10 31.16
N PRO A 449 -6.78 4.63 31.98
CA PRO A 449 -5.85 5.51 32.68
C PRO A 449 -4.96 6.37 31.77
N THR A 450 -4.69 5.92 30.54
CA THR A 450 -3.97 6.71 29.55
C THR A 450 -4.85 7.82 29.00
N LEU A 451 -6.13 7.51 28.68
CA LEU A 451 -7.08 8.50 28.14
C LEU A 451 -7.49 9.56 29.19
N GLU A 452 -7.56 9.22 30.48
CA GLU A 452 -7.91 10.15 31.57
C GLU A 452 -6.84 11.25 31.78
N ARG A 453 -5.58 11.00 31.43
CA ARG A 453 -4.47 11.97 31.54
C ARG A 453 -4.44 13.03 30.46
N LEU A 454 -5.19 12.85 29.39
CA LEU A 454 -5.18 13.78 28.25
C LEU A 454 -5.81 15.12 28.60
N GLY A 455 -5.25 16.19 28.05
CA GLY A 455 -5.85 17.52 28.06
C GLY A 455 -7.13 17.60 27.24
N ALA A 456 -7.89 18.69 27.38
CA ALA A 456 -9.18 18.85 26.68
C ALA A 456 -9.02 18.84 25.15
N ALA A 457 -8.01 19.52 24.61
CA ALA A 457 -7.74 19.56 23.17
C ALA A 457 -7.29 18.17 22.62
N GLU A 458 -6.47 17.43 23.39
CA GLU A 458 -6.02 16.07 23.01
C GLU A 458 -7.19 15.08 23.00
N LYS A 459 -8.13 15.18 23.96
CA LYS A 459 -9.34 14.38 24.01
C LYS A 459 -10.23 14.66 22.80
N LEU A 460 -10.50 15.94 22.51
CA LEU A 460 -11.29 16.34 21.34
C LEU A 460 -10.63 15.86 20.04
N ALA A 461 -9.31 15.95 19.93
CA ALA A 461 -8.59 15.42 18.76
C ALA A 461 -8.79 13.90 18.58
N LEU A 462 -8.79 13.14 19.67
CA LEU A 462 -9.07 11.70 19.61
C LEU A 462 -10.55 11.40 19.30
N GLU A 463 -11.49 12.20 19.79
CA GLU A 463 -12.92 12.06 19.47
C GLU A 463 -13.19 12.26 17.98
N PHE A 464 -12.60 13.28 17.37
CA PHE A 464 -12.65 13.46 15.92
C PHE A 464 -11.90 12.37 15.16
N ALA A 465 -10.69 12.02 15.61
CA ALA A 465 -9.91 10.95 15.01
C ALA A 465 -10.64 9.60 15.05
N ALA A 466 -11.47 9.36 16.06
CA ALA A 466 -12.27 8.16 16.18
C ALA A 466 -13.46 8.08 15.17
N LEU A 467 -13.82 9.20 14.57
CA LEU A 467 -14.81 9.28 13.48
C LEU A 467 -14.17 9.17 12.09
N LEU A 468 -12.84 9.18 12.01
CA LEU A 468 -12.05 9.06 10.79
C LEU A 468 -11.50 7.63 10.63
N PRO A 469 -11.06 7.24 9.41
CA PRO A 469 -10.51 5.91 9.19
C PRO A 469 -9.27 5.65 10.07
N PRO A 470 -9.19 4.52 10.78
CA PRO A 470 -8.14 4.27 11.77
C PRO A 470 -6.72 4.35 11.22
N ASP A 471 -6.51 3.87 10.00
CA ASP A 471 -5.19 3.83 9.35
C ASP A 471 -4.89 5.06 8.48
N GLN A 472 -5.86 5.97 8.29
CA GLN A 472 -5.83 7.07 7.35
C GLN A 472 -6.41 8.37 7.95
N VAL A 473 -6.04 8.70 9.20
CA VAL A 473 -6.43 9.95 9.84
C VAL A 473 -5.62 11.11 9.28
N ALA A 474 -6.25 11.95 8.47
CA ALA A 474 -5.62 13.13 7.88
C ALA A 474 -5.40 14.23 8.93
N LEU A 475 -4.16 14.55 9.26
CA LEU A 475 -3.82 15.57 10.26
C LEU A 475 -4.31 16.98 9.91
N PRO A 476 -4.29 17.45 8.63
CA PRO A 476 -4.88 18.73 8.28
C PRO A 476 -6.39 18.81 8.55
N TRP A 477 -7.12 17.69 8.34
CA TRP A 477 -8.54 17.63 8.68
C TRP A 477 -8.75 17.69 10.18
N LEU A 478 -7.98 16.89 10.91
CA LEU A 478 -8.03 16.85 12.36
C LEU A 478 -7.71 18.22 12.99
N ARG A 479 -6.68 18.91 12.47
CA ARG A 479 -6.30 20.26 12.89
C ARG A 479 -7.45 21.24 12.70
N ALA A 480 -8.07 21.24 11.52
CA ALA A 480 -9.19 22.14 11.20
C ALA A 480 -10.43 21.85 12.10
N LEU A 481 -10.70 20.59 12.43
CA LEU A 481 -11.81 20.23 13.33
C LEU A 481 -11.53 20.69 14.77
N VAL A 482 -10.34 20.43 15.30
CA VAL A 482 -9.96 20.85 16.68
C VAL A 482 -9.92 22.36 16.80
N ALA A 483 -9.46 23.06 15.78
CA ALA A 483 -9.35 24.52 15.78
C ALA A 483 -10.72 25.24 15.85
N GLN A 484 -11.81 24.60 15.49
CA GLN A 484 -13.16 25.16 15.68
C GLN A 484 -13.46 25.44 17.16
N THR A 485 -12.94 24.62 18.07
CA THR A 485 -13.09 24.76 19.53
C THR A 485 -11.87 25.41 20.18
N PHE A 486 -10.67 25.15 19.65
CA PHE A 486 -9.38 25.66 20.12
C PHE A 486 -8.66 26.44 19.01
N PRO A 487 -9.03 27.71 18.76
CA PRO A 487 -8.49 28.50 17.64
C PRO A 487 -6.96 28.64 17.62
N GLU A 488 -6.31 28.53 18.79
CA GLU A 488 -4.84 28.56 18.90
C GLU A 488 -4.15 27.44 18.12
N MET A 489 -4.87 26.39 17.76
CA MET A 489 -4.32 25.28 16.97
C MET A 489 -4.05 25.65 15.51
N GLU A 490 -4.73 26.68 14.98
CA GLU A 490 -4.46 27.23 13.62
C GLU A 490 -3.36 28.28 13.62
N SER A 491 -3.07 28.86 14.77
CA SER A 491 -2.11 29.97 14.87
C SER A 491 -0.69 29.45 14.60
N ASP A 492 0.10 30.23 13.89
CA ASP A 492 1.54 30.05 13.82
C ASP A 492 2.16 30.25 15.20
N ALA A 493 3.23 29.48 15.49
CA ALA A 493 3.93 29.61 16.75
C ALA A 493 4.47 31.04 16.93
N GLU A 494 4.18 31.65 18.05
CA GLU A 494 4.84 32.91 18.42
C GLU A 494 6.35 32.68 18.54
N PRO A 495 7.19 33.63 18.10
CA PRO A 495 8.64 33.47 18.20
C PRO A 495 9.09 33.19 19.64
N GLY A 496 9.71 32.03 19.86
CA GLY A 496 10.18 31.60 21.18
C GLY A 496 9.22 30.69 21.95
N TYR A 497 8.01 30.43 21.43
CA TYR A 497 7.05 29.49 22.03
C TYR A 497 6.87 28.26 21.15
N PRO A 498 6.60 27.09 21.74
CA PRO A 498 6.30 25.88 20.96
C PRO A 498 4.95 26.01 20.26
N ASP A 499 4.86 25.56 19.02
CA ASP A 499 3.63 25.44 18.25
C ASP A 499 2.59 24.59 19.03
N PRO A 500 1.38 25.15 19.32
CA PRO A 500 0.36 24.43 20.09
C PRO A 500 -0.07 23.12 19.45
N TRP A 501 -0.26 23.10 18.12
CA TRP A 501 -0.63 21.89 17.38
C TRP A 501 0.47 20.81 17.43
N LYS A 502 1.74 21.21 17.19
CA LYS A 502 2.88 20.29 17.29
C LYS A 502 3.07 19.77 18.71
N SER A 503 2.71 20.56 19.71
CA SER A 503 2.77 20.15 21.13
C SER A 503 1.69 19.13 21.46
N LEU A 504 0.46 19.34 20.99
CA LEU A 504 -0.66 18.38 21.09
C LEU A 504 -0.28 17.04 20.43
N LEU A 505 0.20 17.07 19.19
CA LEU A 505 0.62 15.87 18.48
C LEU A 505 1.74 15.12 19.20
N ARG A 506 2.71 15.86 19.75
CA ARG A 506 3.82 15.27 20.54
C ARG A 506 3.29 14.54 21.76
N GLY A 507 2.27 15.08 22.45
CA GLY A 507 1.56 14.42 23.54
C GLY A 507 0.96 13.09 23.10
N LEU A 508 0.15 13.09 22.05
CA LEU A 508 -0.51 11.90 21.52
C LEU A 508 0.47 10.84 20.97
N PHE A 509 1.55 11.26 20.31
CA PHE A 509 2.60 10.35 19.83
C PHE A 509 3.42 9.76 21.01
N SER A 510 3.74 10.55 22.04
CA SER A 510 4.51 10.06 23.18
C SER A 510 3.77 8.98 23.96
N GLN A 511 2.45 9.09 24.02
CA GLN A 511 1.56 8.11 24.66
C GLN A 511 1.13 6.96 23.72
N ARG A 512 1.62 6.92 22.47
CA ARG A 512 1.31 5.90 21.45
C ARG A 512 -0.16 5.77 21.12
N LEU A 513 -0.93 6.84 21.29
CA LEU A 513 -2.33 6.90 20.88
C LEU A 513 -2.48 7.20 19.38
N MET A 514 -1.46 7.84 18.81
CA MET A 514 -1.30 8.04 17.36
C MET A 514 0.08 7.58 16.89
N GLN A 515 0.19 7.13 15.65
CA GLN A 515 1.44 6.74 15.00
C GLN A 515 1.55 7.45 13.65
N ALA A 516 2.72 8.01 13.34
CA ALA A 516 2.97 8.62 12.03
C ALA A 516 3.04 7.53 10.94
N THR A 517 2.56 7.88 9.74
CA THR A 517 2.74 7.07 8.53
C THR A 517 3.86 7.64 7.68
N ASP A 518 4.16 6.99 6.54
CA ASP A 518 5.16 7.46 5.58
C ASP A 518 4.66 8.63 4.72
N VAL A 519 3.37 9.02 4.86
CA VAL A 519 2.78 10.14 4.12
C VAL A 519 3.16 11.45 4.83
N VAL A 520 4.16 12.12 4.29
CA VAL A 520 4.73 13.35 4.86
C VAL A 520 4.59 14.53 3.90
N ASP A 521 4.73 15.74 4.43
CA ASP A 521 4.83 16.96 3.63
C ASP A 521 6.28 17.24 3.15
N GLU A 522 6.49 18.35 2.47
CA GLU A 522 7.80 18.78 1.95
C GLU A 522 8.83 19.04 3.07
N GLU A 523 8.37 19.30 4.29
CA GLU A 523 9.19 19.51 5.49
C GLU A 523 9.44 18.21 6.28
N GLY A 524 8.91 17.07 5.80
CA GLY A 524 9.01 15.77 6.48
C GLY A 524 8.05 15.61 7.66
N GLN A 525 7.03 16.48 7.82
CA GLN A 525 6.01 16.34 8.85
C GLN A 525 4.91 15.37 8.39
N PRO A 526 4.38 14.53 9.28
CA PRO A 526 3.32 13.61 8.91
C PRO A 526 2.04 14.34 8.49
N ARG A 527 1.48 13.96 7.35
CA ARG A 527 0.14 14.38 6.88
C ARG A 527 -0.96 13.42 7.28
N VAL A 528 -0.62 12.15 7.42
CA VAL A 528 -1.53 11.08 7.78
C VAL A 528 -0.97 10.34 8.98
N VAL A 529 -1.85 9.97 9.92
CA VAL A 529 -1.50 9.18 11.08
C VAL A 529 -2.45 7.99 11.22
N ARG A 530 -1.98 6.99 11.94
CA ARG A 530 -2.78 5.84 12.36
C ARG A 530 -3.23 6.04 13.81
N VAL A 531 -4.49 5.73 14.08
CA VAL A 531 -5.06 5.60 15.42
C VAL A 531 -5.60 4.19 15.57
N HIS A 532 -5.16 3.48 16.61
CA HIS A 532 -5.55 2.08 16.76
C HIS A 532 -7.08 1.93 16.90
N ARG A 533 -7.68 1.00 16.15
CA ARG A 533 -9.16 0.82 16.07
C ARG A 533 -9.80 0.64 17.45
N LEU A 534 -9.18 -0.13 18.35
CA LEU A 534 -9.70 -0.34 19.70
C LEU A 534 -9.64 0.93 20.56
N VAL A 535 -8.69 1.82 20.32
CA VAL A 535 -8.65 3.15 20.96
C VAL A 535 -9.81 3.99 20.46
N GLN A 536 -10.06 4.01 19.15
CA GLN A 536 -11.19 4.73 18.57
C GLN A 536 -12.53 4.20 19.12
N GLU A 537 -12.71 2.86 19.18
CA GLU A 537 -13.93 2.25 19.70
C GLU A 537 -14.17 2.61 21.17
N LEU A 538 -13.12 2.63 21.99
CA LEU A 538 -13.21 3.04 23.40
C LEU A 538 -13.59 4.52 23.52
N VAL A 539 -12.93 5.39 22.75
CA VAL A 539 -13.22 6.83 22.73
C VAL A 539 -14.67 7.09 22.31
N LEU A 540 -15.15 6.44 21.24
CA LEU A 540 -16.54 6.58 20.77
C LEU A 540 -17.54 6.04 21.78
N ARG A 541 -17.22 4.98 22.50
CA ARG A 541 -18.08 4.43 23.56
C ARG A 541 -18.21 5.38 24.75
N ASP A 542 -17.13 6.03 25.14
CA ASP A 542 -17.09 6.95 26.27
C ASP A 542 -17.60 8.36 25.89
N CYS A 543 -17.68 8.71 24.57
CA CYS A 543 -18.25 9.96 24.06
C CYS A 543 -19.78 9.91 24.07
N PRO A 544 -20.49 10.89 24.68
CA PRO A 544 -21.96 10.96 24.67
C PRO A 544 -22.54 11.00 23.26
N GLU A 545 -23.66 10.30 23.03
CA GLU A 545 -24.27 10.21 21.70
C GLU A 545 -24.66 11.59 21.12
N SER A 546 -25.06 12.54 21.97
CA SER A 546 -25.33 13.92 21.56
C SER A 546 -24.12 14.64 21.02
N GLU A 547 -22.96 14.51 21.67
CA GLU A 547 -21.69 15.12 21.25
C GLU A 547 -21.17 14.43 19.98
N ARG A 548 -21.20 13.09 19.96
CA ARG A 548 -20.80 12.30 18.78
C ARG A 548 -21.59 12.67 17.53
N SER A 549 -22.92 12.95 17.68
CA SER A 549 -23.75 13.39 16.56
C SER A 549 -23.34 14.77 16.02
N VAL A 550 -22.94 15.70 16.90
CA VAL A 550 -22.42 17.01 16.51
C VAL A 550 -21.09 16.85 15.78
N HIS A 551 -20.15 16.09 16.34
CA HIS A 551 -18.85 15.83 15.72
C HIS A 551 -18.97 15.15 14.34
N GLN A 552 -19.94 14.24 14.16
CA GLN A 552 -20.23 13.64 12.85
C GLN A 552 -20.67 14.68 11.81
N GLN A 553 -21.50 15.65 12.23
CA GLN A 553 -21.93 16.73 11.34
C GLN A 553 -20.77 17.68 10.98
N GLU A 554 -19.90 17.98 11.93
CA GLU A 554 -18.70 18.80 11.71
C GLU A 554 -17.73 18.12 10.75
N VAL A 555 -17.46 16.81 10.92
CA VAL A 555 -16.67 16.02 9.98
C VAL A 555 -17.31 16.04 8.59
N ALA A 556 -18.61 15.83 8.47
CA ALA A 556 -19.31 15.83 7.20
C ALA A 556 -19.28 17.21 6.50
N ALA A 557 -19.36 18.30 7.27
CA ALA A 557 -19.23 19.66 6.75
C ALA A 557 -17.80 19.92 6.21
N LEU A 558 -16.78 19.58 7.00
CA LEU A 558 -15.39 19.70 6.59
C LEU A 558 -15.11 18.92 5.30
N ILE A 559 -15.56 17.67 5.21
CA ILE A 559 -15.32 16.82 4.03
C ILE A 559 -15.96 17.40 2.77
N ARG A 560 -17.14 17.99 2.87
CA ARG A 560 -17.77 18.69 1.75
C ARG A 560 -16.93 19.89 1.29
N ASP A 561 -16.41 20.67 2.23
CA ASP A 561 -15.56 21.83 1.90
C ASP A 561 -14.22 21.39 1.30
N ARG A 562 -13.64 20.28 1.79
CA ARG A 562 -12.43 19.68 1.21
C ARG A 562 -12.65 19.14 -0.20
N ASP A 563 -13.77 18.44 -0.45
CA ASP A 563 -14.13 17.99 -1.79
C ASP A 563 -14.29 19.18 -2.76
N ALA A 564 -14.94 20.26 -2.35
CA ALA A 564 -15.07 21.47 -3.14
C ALA A 564 -13.71 22.16 -3.42
N ALA A 565 -12.75 22.06 -2.49
CA ALA A 565 -11.38 22.54 -2.71
C ALA A 565 -10.62 21.63 -3.69
N LEU A 566 -10.75 20.30 -3.55
CA LEU A 566 -10.14 19.33 -4.48
C LEU A 566 -10.71 19.43 -5.90
N GLU A 567 -11.98 19.82 -6.04
CA GLU A 567 -12.60 20.08 -7.36
C GLU A 567 -11.90 21.19 -8.13
N LYS A 568 -11.42 22.19 -7.42
CA LYS A 568 -10.77 23.38 -7.99
C LYS A 568 -9.25 23.25 -8.06
N THR A 569 -8.66 22.19 -7.52
CA THR A 569 -7.20 22.05 -7.49
C THR A 569 -6.63 21.76 -8.87
N ILE A 570 -5.50 22.36 -9.13
CA ILE A 570 -4.68 22.11 -10.33
C ILE A 570 -3.35 21.46 -9.98
N GLU A 571 -2.95 21.53 -8.70
CA GLU A 571 -1.69 20.99 -8.19
C GLU A 571 -1.90 19.58 -7.57
N TRP A 572 -2.28 18.62 -8.39
CA TRP A 572 -2.53 17.27 -7.93
C TRP A 572 -1.30 16.60 -7.30
N GLY A 573 -0.11 16.96 -7.70
CA GLY A 573 1.12 16.50 -7.06
C GLY A 573 1.16 16.79 -5.56
N LYS A 574 0.57 17.93 -5.12
CA LYS A 574 0.48 18.31 -3.71
C LYS A 574 -0.80 17.83 -3.01
N ALA A 575 -1.88 17.60 -3.75
CA ALA A 575 -3.20 17.27 -3.20
C ALA A 575 -3.54 15.78 -3.21
N ARG A 576 -2.87 14.97 -4.06
CA ARG A 576 -3.17 13.54 -4.26
C ARG A 576 -3.17 12.72 -2.97
N TRP A 577 -2.31 13.04 -2.01
CA TRP A 577 -2.22 12.34 -0.72
C TRP A 577 -3.57 12.30 0.03
N GLU A 578 -4.47 13.27 -0.22
CA GLU A 578 -5.76 13.40 0.46
C GLU A 578 -6.81 12.40 -0.07
N LEU A 579 -6.60 11.83 -1.26
CA LEU A 579 -7.56 10.94 -1.89
C LEU A 579 -7.66 9.57 -1.21
N GLU A 580 -6.58 9.05 -0.66
CA GLU A 580 -6.60 7.81 0.10
C GLU A 580 -7.39 7.95 1.41
N PRO A 581 -7.13 8.96 2.28
CA PRO A 581 -8.00 9.25 3.43
C PRO A 581 -9.47 9.46 3.05
N LEU A 582 -9.75 10.16 1.95
CA LEU A 582 -11.11 10.40 1.47
C LEU A 582 -11.82 9.09 1.07
N THR A 583 -11.11 8.24 0.34
CA THR A 583 -11.57 6.91 -0.07
C THR A 583 -11.80 6.01 1.14
N ALA A 584 -10.87 6.00 2.08
CA ALA A 584 -11.00 5.23 3.31
C ALA A 584 -12.20 5.68 4.14
N LEU A 585 -12.44 7.00 4.23
CA LEU A 585 -13.61 7.56 4.91
C LEU A 585 -14.93 7.17 4.21
N ALA A 586 -14.94 7.19 2.87
CA ALA A 586 -16.11 6.75 2.11
C ALA A 586 -16.48 5.29 2.41
N ASN A 587 -15.48 4.41 2.50
CA ASN A 587 -15.66 3.01 2.87
C ASN A 587 -16.14 2.87 4.33
N LEU A 588 -15.54 3.61 5.27
CA LEU A 588 -15.99 3.63 6.66
C LEU A 588 -17.45 4.08 6.78
N TRP A 589 -17.87 5.11 6.06
CA TRP A 589 -19.24 5.59 6.04
C TRP A 589 -20.22 4.55 5.45
N ASP A 590 -19.82 3.75 4.47
CA ASP A 590 -20.65 2.64 3.98
C ASP A 590 -20.80 1.53 5.04
N GLU A 591 -19.69 1.15 5.69
CA GLU A 591 -19.74 0.19 6.81
C GLU A 591 -20.71 0.65 7.91
N MET A 592 -20.68 1.93 8.26
CA MET A 592 -21.55 2.57 9.25
C MET A 592 -22.95 2.88 8.72
N LYS A 593 -23.26 2.62 7.44
CA LYS A 593 -24.52 2.97 6.75
C LYS A 593 -24.85 4.46 6.82
N HIS A 594 -23.83 5.31 6.75
CA HIS A 594 -23.99 6.76 6.76
C HIS A 594 -24.69 7.22 5.48
N SER A 595 -25.62 8.16 5.60
CA SER A 595 -26.47 8.62 4.49
C SER A 595 -25.69 9.25 3.31
N TRP A 596 -24.48 9.72 3.55
CA TRP A 596 -23.61 10.36 2.55
C TRP A 596 -22.54 9.43 1.96
N ALA A 597 -22.52 8.14 2.34
CA ALA A 597 -21.51 7.19 1.84
C ALA A 597 -21.47 7.11 0.31
N ALA A 598 -22.63 6.96 -0.33
CA ALA A 598 -22.72 6.90 -1.79
C ALA A 598 -22.31 8.22 -2.48
N TRP A 599 -22.57 9.36 -1.84
CA TRP A 599 -22.11 10.66 -2.33
C TRP A 599 -20.58 10.73 -2.28
N LEU A 600 -19.98 10.45 -1.12
CA LEU A 600 -18.54 10.56 -0.92
C LEU A 600 -17.76 9.57 -1.82
N MET A 601 -18.26 8.33 -1.96
CA MET A 601 -17.69 7.36 -2.90
C MET A 601 -17.69 7.87 -4.34
N ASN A 602 -18.79 8.49 -4.75
CA ASN A 602 -18.85 9.06 -6.09
C ASN A 602 -17.88 10.23 -6.27
N GLN A 603 -17.77 11.10 -5.28
CA GLN A 603 -16.85 12.25 -5.34
C GLN A 603 -15.38 11.76 -5.38
N ALA A 604 -15.00 10.83 -4.49
CA ALA A 604 -13.68 10.21 -4.55
C ALA A 604 -13.43 9.53 -5.91
N GLY A 605 -14.44 8.82 -6.44
CA GLY A 605 -14.36 8.22 -7.78
C GLY A 605 -14.13 9.24 -8.88
N ILE A 606 -14.79 10.43 -8.85
CA ILE A 606 -14.57 11.53 -9.80
C ILE A 606 -13.13 12.03 -9.71
N ARG A 607 -12.57 12.19 -8.51
CA ARG A 607 -11.20 12.68 -8.33
C ARG A 607 -10.17 11.66 -8.84
N TRP A 608 -10.33 10.36 -8.54
CA TRP A 608 -9.48 9.29 -9.08
C TRP A 608 -9.61 9.17 -10.61
N TYR A 609 -10.83 9.34 -11.15
CA TYR A 609 -11.05 9.38 -12.59
C TYR A 609 -10.28 10.52 -13.25
N ALA A 610 -10.28 11.72 -12.66
CA ALA A 610 -9.55 12.88 -13.19
C ALA A 610 -8.02 12.65 -13.23
N LEU A 611 -7.49 11.81 -12.35
CA LEU A 611 -6.09 11.41 -12.32
C LEU A 611 -5.78 10.17 -13.18
N ALA A 612 -6.74 9.69 -13.98
CA ALA A 612 -6.64 8.46 -14.76
C ALA A 612 -6.35 7.18 -13.94
N GLU A 613 -6.61 7.22 -12.63
CA GLU A 613 -6.49 6.07 -11.72
C GLU A 613 -7.79 5.22 -11.78
N TRP A 614 -8.04 4.63 -12.95
CA TRP A 614 -9.29 3.92 -13.25
C TRP A 614 -9.56 2.76 -12.29
N GLY A 615 -8.50 2.04 -11.88
CA GLY A 615 -8.57 0.94 -10.92
C GLY A 615 -9.09 1.35 -9.55
N GLN A 616 -8.83 2.60 -9.12
CA GLN A 616 -9.34 3.16 -7.87
C GLN A 616 -10.78 3.72 -8.05
N ALA A 617 -11.07 4.32 -9.19
CA ALA A 617 -12.35 4.96 -9.45
C ALA A 617 -13.50 3.96 -9.64
N GLU A 618 -13.27 2.86 -10.40
CA GLU A 618 -14.33 1.91 -10.76
C GLU A 618 -15.03 1.26 -9.56
N PRO A 619 -14.31 0.67 -8.56
CA PRO A 619 -14.96 0.06 -7.42
C PRO A 619 -15.80 1.07 -6.61
N LEU A 620 -15.37 2.33 -6.53
CA LEU A 620 -16.11 3.39 -5.85
C LEU A 620 -17.42 3.71 -6.57
N TYR A 621 -17.39 3.86 -7.91
CA TYR A 621 -18.61 4.08 -8.70
C TYR A 621 -19.58 2.91 -8.61
N ARG A 622 -19.09 1.68 -8.73
CA ARG A 622 -19.93 0.47 -8.59
C ARG A 622 -20.56 0.38 -7.20
N ARG A 623 -19.79 0.68 -6.15
CA ARG A 623 -20.28 0.65 -4.78
C ARG A 623 -21.29 1.76 -4.52
N ALA A 624 -21.02 3.00 -4.97
CA ALA A 624 -21.97 4.11 -4.88
C ALA A 624 -23.31 3.81 -5.57
N LEU A 625 -23.24 3.18 -6.75
CA LEU A 625 -24.42 2.72 -7.49
C LEU A 625 -25.21 1.68 -6.67
N ALA A 626 -24.55 0.64 -6.16
CA ALA A 626 -25.18 -0.42 -5.39
C ALA A 626 -25.83 0.09 -4.08
N ILE A 627 -25.23 1.10 -3.42
CA ILE A 627 -25.83 1.74 -2.23
C ILE A 627 -27.09 2.49 -2.64
N ASN A 628 -27.04 3.28 -3.73
CA ASN A 628 -28.19 4.04 -4.19
C ASN A 628 -29.34 3.14 -4.67
N GLU A 629 -29.06 2.05 -5.37
CA GLU A 629 -30.08 1.07 -5.80
C GLU A 629 -30.81 0.43 -4.60
N ARG A 630 -30.06 0.12 -3.53
CA ARG A 630 -30.65 -0.41 -2.29
C ARG A 630 -31.49 0.63 -1.53
N SER A 631 -31.06 1.91 -1.56
CA SER A 631 -31.66 2.97 -0.76
C SER A 631 -32.89 3.60 -1.41
N TYR A 632 -32.87 3.73 -2.74
CA TYR A 632 -33.89 4.49 -3.51
C TYR A 632 -34.68 3.61 -4.47
N GLY A 633 -34.30 2.31 -4.67
CA GLY A 633 -34.88 1.46 -5.71
C GLY A 633 -34.20 1.70 -7.07
N LEU A 634 -34.57 0.86 -8.08
CA LEU A 634 -33.84 0.77 -9.35
C LEU A 634 -34.12 1.93 -10.35
N ASP A 635 -35.17 2.73 -10.11
CA ASP A 635 -35.69 3.73 -11.05
C ASP A 635 -35.59 5.18 -10.52
N HIS A 636 -34.73 5.42 -9.52
CA HIS A 636 -34.57 6.77 -8.99
C HIS A 636 -33.50 7.56 -9.75
N THR A 637 -33.69 8.85 -9.95
CA THR A 637 -32.81 9.74 -10.78
C THR A 637 -31.35 9.81 -10.26
N LYS A 638 -31.12 9.68 -8.96
CA LYS A 638 -29.75 9.56 -8.43
C LYS A 638 -28.98 8.36 -9.02
N ILE A 639 -29.71 7.32 -9.47
CA ILE A 639 -29.08 6.15 -10.11
C ILE A 639 -28.61 6.51 -11.51
N ALA A 640 -29.39 7.27 -12.28
CA ALA A 640 -29.01 7.74 -13.61
C ALA A 640 -27.66 8.46 -13.60
N THR A 641 -27.46 9.37 -12.65
CA THR A 641 -26.16 10.06 -12.48
C THR A 641 -25.02 9.06 -12.19
N ARG A 642 -25.21 8.04 -11.33
CA ARG A 642 -24.18 7.04 -11.02
C ARG A 642 -23.88 6.13 -12.21
N LEU A 643 -24.91 5.75 -12.95
CA LEU A 643 -24.79 4.98 -14.20
C LEU A 643 -23.96 5.75 -15.23
N ASN A 644 -24.24 7.04 -15.41
CA ASN A 644 -23.49 7.90 -16.31
C ASN A 644 -22.00 8.00 -15.93
N ASN A 645 -21.67 8.23 -14.64
CA ASN A 645 -20.28 8.32 -14.21
C ASN A 645 -19.52 7.01 -14.43
N LEU A 646 -20.13 5.85 -14.08
CA LEU A 646 -19.54 4.55 -14.35
C LEU A 646 -19.40 4.30 -15.85
N ALA A 647 -20.39 4.66 -16.66
CA ALA A 647 -20.34 4.49 -18.11
C ALA A 647 -19.27 5.37 -18.77
N GLN A 648 -19.02 6.59 -18.28
CA GLN A 648 -17.93 7.44 -18.76
C GLN A 648 -16.56 6.81 -18.45
N LEU A 649 -16.39 6.21 -17.27
CA LEU A 649 -15.17 5.48 -16.93
C LEU A 649 -14.99 4.27 -17.87
N LEU A 650 -16.04 3.48 -18.09
CA LEU A 650 -16.00 2.32 -19.00
C LEU A 650 -15.69 2.75 -20.45
N LYS A 651 -16.22 3.90 -20.87
CA LYS A 651 -15.86 4.50 -22.16
C LYS A 651 -14.37 4.90 -22.22
N ALA A 652 -13.85 5.54 -21.15
CA ALA A 652 -12.45 5.94 -21.07
C ALA A 652 -11.49 4.73 -21.12
N THR A 653 -11.89 3.61 -20.53
CA THR A 653 -11.14 2.33 -20.54
C THR A 653 -11.47 1.43 -21.72
N ASN A 654 -12.13 1.94 -22.76
CA ASN A 654 -12.53 1.22 -24.00
C ASN A 654 -13.47 0.02 -23.78
N ARG A 655 -14.16 -0.06 -22.66
CA ARG A 655 -15.19 -1.10 -22.38
C ARG A 655 -16.56 -0.63 -22.88
N LEU A 656 -16.62 -0.32 -24.18
CA LEU A 656 -17.75 0.37 -24.82
C LEU A 656 -19.04 -0.46 -24.78
N ALA A 657 -18.94 -1.80 -24.91
CA ALA A 657 -20.08 -2.70 -24.83
C ALA A 657 -20.74 -2.76 -23.45
N GLU A 658 -19.98 -2.51 -22.38
CA GLU A 658 -20.51 -2.41 -21.02
C GLU A 658 -21.10 -1.02 -20.73
N ALA A 659 -20.56 0.03 -21.35
CA ALA A 659 -21.00 1.40 -21.14
C ALA A 659 -22.40 1.66 -21.74
N GLU A 660 -22.70 1.11 -22.92
CA GLU A 660 -23.95 1.38 -23.64
C GLU A 660 -25.22 1.04 -22.84
N PRO A 661 -25.37 -0.18 -22.26
CA PRO A 661 -26.57 -0.51 -21.49
C PRO A 661 -26.74 0.38 -20.25
N LEU A 662 -25.67 0.86 -19.64
CA LEU A 662 -25.74 1.76 -18.50
C LEU A 662 -26.24 3.14 -18.91
N MET A 663 -25.75 3.71 -20.01
CA MET A 663 -26.21 4.99 -20.53
C MET A 663 -27.67 4.92 -21.01
N ARG A 664 -28.09 3.82 -21.65
CA ARG A 664 -29.50 3.62 -22.04
C ARG A 664 -30.41 3.54 -20.82
N ARG A 665 -29.97 2.81 -19.78
CA ARG A 665 -30.73 2.72 -18.51
C ARG A 665 -30.83 4.08 -17.81
N ALA A 666 -29.76 4.89 -17.80
CA ALA A 666 -29.78 6.24 -17.25
C ALA A 666 -30.83 7.09 -17.97
N LEU A 667 -30.78 7.11 -19.31
CA LEU A 667 -31.75 7.82 -20.16
C LEU A 667 -33.21 7.37 -19.89
N GLU A 668 -33.46 6.06 -19.79
CA GLU A 668 -34.79 5.53 -19.52
C GLU A 668 -35.32 5.92 -18.16
N ILE A 669 -34.46 5.97 -17.13
CA ILE A 669 -34.83 6.41 -15.77
C ILE A 669 -35.22 7.89 -15.81
N ASP A 670 -34.41 8.76 -16.44
CA ASP A 670 -34.64 10.18 -16.43
C ASP A 670 -35.82 10.59 -17.36
N GLU A 671 -36.03 9.92 -18.50
CA GLU A 671 -37.23 10.10 -19.35
C GLU A 671 -38.51 9.71 -18.59
N ARG A 672 -38.51 8.63 -17.83
CA ARG A 672 -39.66 8.23 -17.02
C ARG A 672 -39.93 9.17 -15.85
N SER A 673 -38.88 9.68 -15.22
CA SER A 673 -38.98 10.49 -14.00
C SER A 673 -39.33 11.95 -14.29
N TYR A 674 -38.72 12.52 -15.30
CA TYR A 674 -38.85 13.95 -15.61
C TYR A 674 -39.62 14.23 -16.92
N GLY A 675 -39.83 13.20 -17.73
CA GLY A 675 -40.39 13.36 -19.08
C GLY A 675 -39.30 13.57 -20.15
N PRO A 676 -39.68 13.31 -21.44
CA PRO A 676 -38.71 13.21 -22.55
C PRO A 676 -38.04 14.53 -22.97
N ASP A 677 -38.50 15.65 -22.42
CA ASP A 677 -38.07 17.02 -22.76
C ASP A 677 -37.37 17.76 -21.61
N HIS A 678 -36.93 16.99 -20.58
CA HIS A 678 -36.19 17.56 -19.44
C HIS A 678 -34.71 17.76 -19.74
N PRO A 679 -34.03 18.79 -19.22
CA PRO A 679 -32.61 19.01 -19.41
C PRO A 679 -31.70 17.86 -18.99
N ASP A 680 -32.03 17.09 -17.92
CA ASP A 680 -31.25 15.92 -17.52
C ASP A 680 -31.26 14.82 -18.61
N VAL A 681 -32.41 14.66 -19.30
CA VAL A 681 -32.50 13.77 -20.47
C VAL A 681 -31.58 14.25 -21.60
N ALA A 682 -31.39 15.55 -21.79
CA ALA A 682 -30.44 16.06 -22.77
C ALA A 682 -28.99 15.69 -22.41
N ILE A 683 -28.63 15.66 -21.13
CA ILE A 683 -27.30 15.18 -20.66
C ILE A 683 -27.10 13.72 -21.03
N ASP A 684 -28.11 12.88 -20.77
CA ASP A 684 -28.04 11.43 -21.08
C ASP A 684 -27.93 11.17 -22.58
N LEU A 685 -28.76 11.86 -23.37
CA LEU A 685 -28.71 11.78 -24.84
C LEU A 685 -27.34 12.20 -25.37
N ASN A 686 -26.76 13.26 -24.85
CA ASN A 686 -25.43 13.73 -25.22
C ASN A 686 -24.34 12.70 -24.87
N ASN A 687 -24.42 12.09 -23.68
CA ASN A 687 -23.46 11.04 -23.26
C ASN A 687 -23.55 9.80 -24.16
N LEU A 688 -24.75 9.35 -24.45
CA LEU A 688 -25.01 8.21 -25.34
C LEU A 688 -24.56 8.51 -26.78
N ALA A 689 -24.83 9.72 -27.28
CA ALA A 689 -24.34 10.18 -28.59
C ALA A 689 -22.79 10.18 -28.65
N GLY A 690 -22.13 10.64 -27.59
CA GLY A 690 -20.67 10.60 -27.45
C GLY A 690 -20.10 9.18 -27.42
N LEU A 691 -20.84 8.20 -26.91
CA LEU A 691 -20.47 6.79 -27.00
C LEU A 691 -20.63 6.25 -28.45
N PHE A 692 -21.72 6.60 -29.14
CA PHE A 692 -21.94 6.20 -30.54
C PHE A 692 -20.91 6.85 -31.48
N GLN A 693 -20.49 8.08 -31.18
CA GLN A 693 -19.38 8.72 -31.91
C GLN A 693 -18.06 7.95 -31.70
N ALA A 694 -17.76 7.53 -30.46
CA ALA A 694 -16.57 6.73 -30.15
C ALA A 694 -16.57 5.34 -30.82
N THR A 695 -17.75 4.75 -31.04
CA THR A 695 -17.93 3.46 -31.75
C THR A 695 -18.16 3.63 -33.24
N ASN A 696 -17.95 4.82 -33.81
CA ASN A 696 -18.19 5.18 -35.22
C ASN A 696 -19.65 4.95 -35.74
N ARG A 697 -20.62 4.90 -34.83
CA ARG A 697 -22.05 4.87 -35.14
C ARG A 697 -22.60 6.28 -35.34
N LEU A 698 -21.96 7.03 -36.26
CA LEU A 698 -22.18 8.48 -36.41
C LEU A 698 -23.61 8.82 -36.79
N ALA A 699 -24.24 7.97 -37.66
CA ALA A 699 -25.63 8.12 -38.06
C ALA A 699 -26.64 7.98 -36.90
N GLU A 700 -26.28 7.23 -35.87
CA GLU A 700 -27.11 7.07 -34.65
C GLU A 700 -26.80 8.19 -33.61
N ALA A 701 -25.59 8.71 -33.62
CA ALA A 701 -25.20 9.80 -32.72
C ALA A 701 -25.87 11.14 -33.07
N GLU A 702 -26.00 11.45 -34.37
CA GLU A 702 -26.49 12.75 -34.83
C GLU A 702 -27.93 13.07 -34.34
N PRO A 703 -28.92 12.18 -34.47
CA PRO A 703 -30.26 12.49 -33.98
C PRO A 703 -30.33 12.70 -32.48
N LEU A 704 -29.45 12.02 -31.70
CA LEU A 704 -29.39 12.18 -30.24
C LEU A 704 -28.83 13.56 -29.86
N TYR A 705 -27.74 13.99 -30.48
CA TYR A 705 -27.19 15.33 -30.27
C TYR A 705 -28.18 16.43 -30.68
N ARG A 706 -28.87 16.26 -31.83
CA ARG A 706 -29.90 17.22 -32.27
C ARG A 706 -31.08 17.27 -31.29
N ARG A 707 -31.51 16.10 -30.75
CA ARG A 707 -32.57 16.05 -29.75
C ARG A 707 -32.13 16.71 -28.47
N ALA A 708 -30.92 16.42 -27.96
CA ALA A 708 -30.35 17.08 -26.78
C ALA A 708 -30.31 18.62 -26.93
N LEU A 709 -29.82 19.09 -28.05
CA LEU A 709 -29.79 20.50 -28.38
C LEU A 709 -31.21 21.11 -28.38
N ALA A 710 -32.19 20.47 -29.02
CA ALA A 710 -33.56 20.94 -29.11
C ALA A 710 -34.27 21.00 -27.75
N ILE A 711 -33.95 20.08 -26.81
CA ILE A 711 -34.45 20.10 -25.44
C ILE A 711 -33.92 21.36 -24.73
N ASP A 712 -32.63 21.60 -24.76
CA ASP A 712 -32.02 22.71 -24.06
C ASP A 712 -32.41 24.09 -24.69
N GLU A 713 -32.51 24.17 -26.02
CA GLU A 713 -33.03 25.37 -26.66
C GLU A 713 -34.47 25.72 -26.21
N ARG A 714 -35.33 24.71 -25.99
CA ARG A 714 -36.70 24.92 -25.48
C ARG A 714 -36.71 25.27 -23.99
N SER A 715 -35.83 24.66 -23.19
CA SER A 715 -35.81 24.78 -21.74
C SER A 715 -35.17 26.08 -21.28
N TYR A 716 -34.07 26.48 -21.93
CA TYR A 716 -33.25 27.63 -21.50
C TYR A 716 -33.29 28.79 -22.50
N GLY A 717 -33.80 28.58 -23.71
CA GLY A 717 -33.75 29.55 -24.79
C GLY A 717 -32.52 29.45 -25.67
N LEU A 718 -32.64 30.02 -26.91
CA LEU A 718 -31.66 29.85 -27.98
C LEU A 718 -30.25 30.39 -27.68
N ASP A 719 -30.13 31.30 -26.75
CA ASP A 719 -28.93 32.07 -26.40
C ASP A 719 -28.38 31.74 -25.04
N HIS A 720 -28.80 30.62 -24.44
CA HIS A 720 -28.31 30.18 -23.13
C HIS A 720 -26.95 29.42 -23.26
N PRO A 721 -25.98 29.61 -22.35
CA PRO A 721 -24.67 28.95 -22.40
C PRO A 721 -24.69 27.42 -22.46
N GLN A 722 -25.68 26.76 -21.83
CA GLN A 722 -25.83 25.31 -21.96
C GLN A 722 -26.05 24.89 -23.42
N VAL A 723 -26.77 25.70 -24.23
CA VAL A 723 -26.97 25.44 -25.65
C VAL A 723 -25.64 25.46 -26.41
N ALA A 724 -24.72 26.39 -26.06
CA ALA A 724 -23.39 26.44 -26.68
C ALA A 724 -22.61 25.15 -26.53
N LYS A 725 -22.69 24.46 -25.36
CA LYS A 725 -22.06 23.17 -25.12
C LYS A 725 -22.55 22.10 -26.12
N TYR A 726 -23.87 22.01 -26.35
CA TYR A 726 -24.44 21.04 -27.27
C TYR A 726 -24.18 21.38 -28.73
N LEU A 727 -24.13 22.67 -29.07
CA LEU A 727 -23.70 23.14 -30.40
C LEU A 727 -22.26 22.70 -30.69
N ASN A 728 -21.34 22.83 -29.73
CA ASN A 728 -19.97 22.37 -29.84
C ASN A 728 -19.88 20.85 -30.08
N ASN A 729 -20.63 20.05 -29.30
CA ASN A 729 -20.63 18.60 -29.43
C ASN A 729 -21.20 18.13 -30.80
N LEU A 730 -22.31 18.73 -31.23
CA LEU A 730 -22.88 18.47 -32.54
C LEU A 730 -21.92 18.89 -33.66
N ALA A 731 -21.29 20.05 -33.56
CA ALA A 731 -20.28 20.52 -34.51
C ALA A 731 -19.08 19.57 -34.59
N ALA A 732 -18.60 19.05 -33.45
CA ALA A 732 -17.53 18.06 -33.40
C ALA A 732 -17.93 16.74 -34.07
N LEU A 733 -19.18 16.28 -33.91
CA LEU A 733 -19.70 15.13 -34.64
C LEU A 733 -19.74 15.39 -36.14
N LEU A 734 -20.29 16.53 -36.58
CA LEU A 734 -20.36 16.93 -38.00
C LEU A 734 -18.97 17.07 -38.61
N TYR A 735 -18.00 17.58 -37.83
CA TYR A 735 -16.60 17.58 -38.21
C TYR A 735 -16.07 16.15 -38.47
N ALA A 736 -16.34 15.22 -37.56
CA ALA A 736 -15.95 13.81 -37.72
C ALA A 736 -16.62 13.15 -38.94
N MET A 737 -17.83 13.60 -39.31
CA MET A 737 -18.56 13.19 -40.52
C MET A 737 -18.10 13.92 -41.78
N ASN A 738 -17.04 14.74 -41.71
CA ASN A 738 -16.57 15.62 -42.81
C ASN A 738 -17.61 16.66 -43.28
N GLN A 739 -18.59 16.99 -42.45
CA GLN A 739 -19.62 18.00 -42.72
C GLN A 739 -19.15 19.41 -42.27
N LEU A 740 -18.00 19.83 -42.79
CA LEU A 740 -17.30 21.01 -42.31
C LEU A 740 -18.10 22.29 -42.51
N ALA A 741 -18.88 22.39 -43.61
CA ALA A 741 -19.74 23.51 -43.91
C ALA A 741 -20.92 23.65 -42.96
N GLU A 742 -21.41 22.55 -42.36
CA GLU A 742 -22.48 22.58 -41.34
C GLU A 742 -21.89 22.76 -39.92
N ALA A 743 -20.69 22.28 -39.64
CA ALA A 743 -20.03 22.40 -38.36
C ALA A 743 -19.61 23.86 -38.05
N GLU A 744 -19.10 24.60 -39.04
CA GLU A 744 -18.58 25.96 -38.84
C GLU A 744 -19.63 26.94 -38.24
N PRO A 745 -20.86 27.05 -38.79
CA PRO A 745 -21.87 27.93 -38.22
C PRO A 745 -22.28 27.56 -36.80
N LEU A 746 -22.23 26.28 -36.43
CA LEU A 746 -22.54 25.83 -35.04
C LEU A 746 -21.45 26.28 -34.08
N TYR A 747 -20.15 26.09 -34.41
CA TYR A 747 -19.06 26.61 -33.61
C TYR A 747 -19.09 28.11 -33.45
N ARG A 748 -19.40 28.86 -34.55
CA ARG A 748 -19.53 30.32 -34.49
C ARG A 748 -20.73 30.77 -33.63
N ARG A 749 -21.85 30.02 -33.69
CA ARG A 749 -23.01 30.30 -32.85
C ARG A 749 -22.71 30.01 -31.37
N ALA A 750 -22.02 28.89 -31.04
CA ALA A 750 -21.58 28.62 -29.69
C ALA A 750 -20.71 29.74 -29.12
N LEU A 751 -19.67 30.14 -29.87
CA LEU A 751 -18.79 31.26 -29.53
C LEU A 751 -19.56 32.55 -29.28
N ALA A 752 -20.50 32.91 -30.16
CA ALA A 752 -21.31 34.12 -30.03
C ALA A 752 -22.24 34.11 -28.80
N ILE A 753 -22.75 32.95 -28.41
CA ILE A 753 -23.55 32.77 -27.19
C ILE A 753 -22.66 32.99 -25.96
N ASP A 754 -21.51 32.34 -25.87
CA ASP A 754 -20.63 32.39 -24.72
C ASP A 754 -19.97 33.78 -24.58
N GLU A 755 -19.58 34.47 -25.70
CA GLU A 755 -19.10 35.85 -25.66
C GLU A 755 -20.16 36.83 -25.13
N ARG A 756 -21.44 36.64 -25.48
CA ARG A 756 -22.54 37.50 -24.99
C ARG A 756 -22.87 37.20 -23.51
N SER A 757 -22.82 35.97 -23.11
CA SER A 757 -23.26 35.52 -21.78
C SER A 757 -22.22 35.78 -20.70
N TYR A 758 -20.97 35.55 -21.01
CA TYR A 758 -19.86 35.57 -20.06
C TYR A 758 -18.85 36.68 -20.33
N GLY A 759 -18.91 37.30 -21.50
CA GLY A 759 -17.91 38.25 -21.96
C GLY A 759 -16.75 37.61 -22.72
N PRO A 760 -15.98 38.42 -23.50
CA PRO A 760 -14.98 37.92 -24.46
C PRO A 760 -13.75 37.29 -23.84
N GLU A 761 -13.55 37.39 -22.52
CA GLU A 761 -12.38 36.91 -21.76
C GLU A 761 -12.71 35.70 -20.88
N HIS A 762 -13.85 35.07 -21.10
CA HIS A 762 -14.25 33.91 -20.30
C HIS A 762 -13.63 32.58 -20.82
N PRO A 763 -13.26 31.62 -19.97
CA PRO A 763 -12.69 30.33 -20.38
C PRO A 763 -13.56 29.54 -21.37
N ASP A 764 -14.88 29.60 -21.29
CA ASP A 764 -15.74 28.91 -22.26
C ASP A 764 -15.58 29.51 -23.67
N VAL A 765 -15.34 30.85 -23.78
CA VAL A 765 -14.99 31.48 -25.03
C VAL A 765 -13.65 30.98 -25.56
N ALA A 766 -12.65 30.77 -24.70
CA ALA A 766 -11.36 30.19 -25.09
C ALA A 766 -11.53 28.79 -25.68
N ARG A 767 -12.34 27.93 -25.05
CA ARG A 767 -12.68 26.59 -25.53
C ARG A 767 -13.31 26.66 -26.95
N ASP A 768 -14.27 27.57 -27.16
CA ASP A 768 -14.99 27.71 -28.42
C ASP A 768 -14.06 28.23 -29.52
N LEU A 769 -13.19 29.19 -29.21
CA LEU A 769 -12.15 29.70 -30.11
C LEU A 769 -11.20 28.56 -30.55
N ASN A 770 -10.76 27.75 -29.57
CA ASN A 770 -9.90 26.59 -29.83
C ASN A 770 -10.56 25.55 -30.76
N ASN A 771 -11.84 25.25 -30.53
CA ASN A 771 -12.60 24.32 -31.40
C ASN A 771 -12.78 24.85 -32.80
N LEU A 772 -13.14 26.14 -32.95
CA LEU A 772 -13.27 26.77 -34.24
C LEU A 772 -11.92 26.87 -34.98
N ALA A 773 -10.83 27.13 -34.26
CA ALA A 773 -9.49 27.13 -34.83
C ALA A 773 -9.11 25.75 -35.38
N GLY A 774 -9.43 24.67 -34.64
CA GLY A 774 -9.22 23.29 -35.11
C GLY A 774 -9.97 22.99 -36.43
N LEU A 775 -11.21 23.43 -36.55
CA LEU A 775 -11.96 23.29 -37.81
C LEU A 775 -11.31 24.12 -38.95
N LEU A 776 -10.88 25.32 -38.68
CA LEU A 776 -10.22 26.19 -39.69
C LEU A 776 -8.87 25.58 -40.13
N GLN A 777 -8.09 25.00 -39.21
CA GLN A 777 -6.87 24.26 -39.50
C GLN A 777 -7.17 23.07 -40.42
N ALA A 778 -8.17 22.25 -40.10
CA ALA A 778 -8.57 21.11 -40.92
C ALA A 778 -9.07 21.51 -42.33
N THR A 779 -9.61 22.72 -42.48
CA THR A 779 -9.99 23.26 -43.80
C THR A 779 -8.87 24.04 -44.50
N ASN A 780 -7.62 23.90 -44.01
CA ASN A 780 -6.41 24.57 -44.53
C ASN A 780 -6.49 26.11 -44.49
N ARG A 781 -7.31 26.66 -43.59
CA ARG A 781 -7.45 28.12 -43.38
C ARG A 781 -6.53 28.55 -42.22
N LEU A 782 -5.22 28.18 -42.32
CA LEU A 782 -4.24 28.30 -41.23
C LEU A 782 -4.06 29.74 -40.75
N ALA A 783 -4.05 30.71 -41.66
CA ALA A 783 -3.94 32.15 -41.31
C ALA A 783 -5.12 32.69 -40.49
N GLN A 784 -6.29 32.02 -40.55
CA GLN A 784 -7.46 32.37 -39.73
C GLN A 784 -7.50 31.62 -38.41
N ALA A 785 -6.91 30.42 -38.35
CA ALA A 785 -6.86 29.57 -37.16
C ALA A 785 -5.88 30.14 -36.11
N GLU A 786 -4.67 30.59 -36.57
CA GLU A 786 -3.62 31.03 -35.63
C GLU A 786 -4.07 32.13 -34.64
N PRO A 787 -4.70 33.23 -35.07
CA PRO A 787 -5.13 34.25 -34.12
C PRO A 787 -6.19 33.78 -33.10
N LEU A 788 -7.00 32.79 -33.48
CA LEU A 788 -7.99 32.20 -32.56
C LEU A 788 -7.31 31.33 -31.49
N TYR A 789 -6.34 30.48 -31.87
CA TYR A 789 -5.54 29.72 -30.92
C TYR A 789 -4.75 30.61 -29.96
N ARG A 790 -4.13 31.71 -30.47
CA ARG A 790 -3.39 32.65 -29.62
C ARG A 790 -4.33 33.35 -28.63
N ARG A 791 -5.52 33.79 -29.11
CA ARG A 791 -6.53 34.42 -28.22
C ARG A 791 -7.04 33.45 -27.18
N SER A 792 -7.33 32.19 -27.56
CA SER A 792 -7.70 31.10 -26.61
C SER A 792 -6.65 30.93 -25.51
N LEU A 793 -5.37 30.82 -25.91
CA LEU A 793 -4.25 30.70 -24.99
C LEU A 793 -4.16 31.90 -24.03
N GLU A 794 -4.25 33.10 -24.54
CA GLU A 794 -4.18 34.32 -23.73
C GLU A 794 -5.33 34.42 -22.70
N ILE A 795 -6.54 34.02 -23.05
CA ILE A 795 -7.69 33.98 -22.14
C ILE A 795 -7.44 32.94 -21.06
N ASP A 796 -7.00 31.71 -21.42
CA ASP A 796 -6.79 30.63 -20.46
C ASP A 796 -5.63 30.93 -19.51
N GLU A 797 -4.52 31.55 -19.99
CA GLU A 797 -3.41 31.99 -19.13
C GLU A 797 -3.82 33.03 -18.10
N ARG A 798 -4.70 34.00 -18.50
CA ARG A 798 -5.23 35.02 -17.58
C ARG A 798 -6.22 34.43 -16.57
N SER A 799 -7.06 33.52 -16.98
CA SER A 799 -8.16 32.98 -16.17
C SER A 799 -7.70 31.95 -15.16
N TYR A 800 -6.80 31.03 -15.57
CA TYR A 800 -6.35 29.92 -14.80
C TYR A 800 -4.89 30.00 -14.32
N GLY A 801 -4.12 30.96 -14.88
CA GLY A 801 -2.69 31.05 -14.67
C GLY A 801 -1.88 30.26 -15.73
N PRO A 802 -0.58 30.62 -15.90
CA PRO A 802 0.26 30.09 -16.99
C PRO A 802 0.60 28.61 -16.89
N ASP A 803 0.41 27.98 -15.71
CA ASP A 803 0.79 26.60 -15.42
C ASP A 803 -0.43 25.67 -15.27
N HIS A 804 -1.60 26.10 -15.75
CA HIS A 804 -2.82 25.30 -15.69
C HIS A 804 -2.88 24.26 -16.83
N PRO A 805 -3.37 23.01 -16.60
CA PRO A 805 -3.46 21.97 -17.64
C PRO A 805 -4.26 22.34 -18.89
N VAL A 806 -5.25 23.20 -18.79
CA VAL A 806 -5.99 23.73 -19.95
C VAL A 806 -5.05 24.51 -20.88
N VAL A 807 -4.13 25.30 -20.32
CA VAL A 807 -3.11 26.03 -21.07
C VAL A 807 -2.20 25.07 -21.84
N ALA A 808 -1.83 23.92 -21.25
CA ALA A 808 -1.06 22.90 -21.93
C ALA A 808 -1.77 22.37 -23.18
N THR A 809 -3.10 22.19 -23.13
CA THR A 809 -3.89 21.80 -24.31
C THR A 809 -3.87 22.86 -25.41
N CYS A 810 -4.02 24.13 -25.07
CA CYS A 810 -3.96 25.24 -26.01
C CYS A 810 -2.57 25.38 -26.64
N LEU A 811 -1.51 25.23 -25.83
CA LEU A 811 -0.12 25.23 -26.29
C LEU A 811 0.15 24.13 -27.33
N ASN A 812 -0.31 22.90 -27.08
CA ASN A 812 -0.19 21.77 -27.99
C ASN A 812 -0.90 22.03 -29.33
N ASN A 813 -2.15 22.54 -29.28
CA ASN A 813 -2.91 22.82 -30.48
C ASN A 813 -2.27 23.92 -31.32
N LEU A 814 -1.81 25.00 -30.67
CA LEU A 814 -1.07 26.07 -31.37
C LEU A 814 0.24 25.55 -31.96
N ALA A 815 0.99 24.72 -31.20
CA ALA A 815 2.24 24.13 -31.66
C ALA A 815 2.01 23.21 -32.89
N GLN A 816 0.92 22.44 -32.90
CA GLN A 816 0.56 21.62 -34.05
C GLN A 816 0.24 22.45 -35.30
N LEU A 817 -0.46 23.58 -35.15
CA LEU A 817 -0.67 24.54 -36.23
C LEU A 817 0.66 25.10 -36.73
N LEU A 818 1.59 25.46 -35.85
CA LEU A 818 2.92 25.94 -36.19
C LEU A 818 3.74 24.88 -36.93
N GLN A 819 3.62 23.61 -36.55
CA GLN A 819 4.21 22.46 -37.25
C GLN A 819 3.63 22.36 -38.68
N ASP A 820 2.30 22.45 -38.85
CA ASP A 820 1.64 22.45 -40.19
C ASP A 820 2.10 23.59 -41.09
N THR A 821 2.49 24.73 -40.49
CA THR A 821 3.05 25.89 -41.20
C THR A 821 4.60 25.86 -41.29
N SER A 822 5.23 24.72 -40.90
CA SER A 822 6.70 24.52 -40.92
C SER A 822 7.49 25.49 -40.04
N ARG A 823 6.85 26.08 -39.03
CA ARG A 823 7.47 26.97 -38.02
C ARG A 823 7.91 26.15 -36.80
N LEU A 824 8.80 25.15 -37.04
CA LEU A 824 9.17 24.13 -36.04
C LEU A 824 9.91 24.70 -34.82
N ASP A 825 10.72 25.75 -35.04
CA ASP A 825 11.48 26.44 -33.95
C ASP A 825 10.54 27.16 -32.96
N GLU A 826 9.35 27.57 -33.39
CA GLU A 826 8.34 28.17 -32.53
C GLU A 826 7.45 27.10 -31.84
N ALA A 827 7.25 25.95 -32.50
CA ALA A 827 6.41 24.87 -31.98
C ALA A 827 7.07 24.13 -30.82
N GLU A 828 8.39 23.85 -30.90
CA GLU A 828 9.08 23.04 -29.89
C GLU A 828 9.00 23.60 -28.46
N PRO A 829 9.30 24.89 -28.19
CA PRO A 829 9.19 25.44 -26.85
C PRO A 829 7.77 25.38 -26.27
N LEU A 830 6.72 25.49 -27.12
CA LEU A 830 5.33 25.37 -26.68
C LEU A 830 5.00 23.93 -26.25
N MET A 831 5.46 22.92 -27.03
CA MET A 831 5.26 21.51 -26.69
C MET A 831 6.01 21.13 -25.42
N ARG A 832 7.25 21.59 -25.23
CA ARG A 832 8.01 21.36 -23.99
C ARG A 832 7.34 22.04 -22.78
N ARG A 833 6.81 23.24 -22.94
CA ARG A 833 6.06 23.91 -21.88
C ARG A 833 4.77 23.15 -21.53
N ALA A 834 4.04 22.69 -22.54
CA ALA A 834 2.84 21.87 -22.32
C ALA A 834 3.15 20.57 -21.56
N LEU A 835 4.26 19.91 -21.92
CA LEU A 835 4.75 18.72 -21.22
C LEU A 835 5.07 19.04 -19.75
N ALA A 836 5.82 20.08 -19.48
CA ALA A 836 6.20 20.46 -18.11
C ALA A 836 4.96 20.80 -17.24
N ILE A 837 3.97 21.51 -17.79
CA ILE A 837 2.72 21.82 -17.10
C ILE A 837 1.98 20.52 -16.71
N ASP A 838 1.80 19.58 -17.63
CA ASP A 838 1.07 18.35 -17.36
C ASP A 838 1.83 17.42 -16.41
N GLU A 839 3.17 17.34 -16.49
CA GLU A 839 4.00 16.61 -15.53
C GLU A 839 3.90 17.20 -14.12
N GLN A 840 3.90 18.51 -13.99
CA GLN A 840 3.75 19.19 -12.69
C GLN A 840 2.34 19.02 -12.11
N SER A 841 1.33 19.10 -12.95
CA SER A 841 -0.08 19.09 -12.50
C SER A 841 -0.57 17.70 -12.14
N PHE A 842 -0.31 16.71 -12.99
CA PHE A 842 -0.87 15.36 -12.87
C PHE A 842 0.16 14.30 -12.42
N GLY A 843 1.44 14.63 -12.46
CA GLY A 843 2.53 13.67 -12.27
C GLY A 843 3.05 13.08 -13.59
N PRO A 844 4.26 12.44 -13.56
CA PRO A 844 4.98 12.02 -14.75
C PRO A 844 4.33 10.87 -15.54
N ASP A 845 3.39 10.13 -14.92
CA ASP A 845 2.81 8.90 -15.46
C ASP A 845 1.34 9.08 -15.90
N HIS A 846 0.89 10.33 -16.07
CA HIS A 846 -0.48 10.61 -16.49
C HIS A 846 -0.63 10.53 -18.02
N PRO A 847 -1.76 10.03 -18.58
CA PRO A 847 -1.98 9.95 -20.03
C PRO A 847 -1.88 11.26 -20.83
N ASN A 848 -2.10 12.41 -20.20
CA ASN A 848 -1.85 13.69 -20.85
C ASN A 848 -0.36 13.91 -21.13
N VAL A 849 0.51 13.45 -20.21
CA VAL A 849 1.97 13.48 -20.40
C VAL A 849 2.35 12.60 -21.60
N ALA A 850 1.78 11.39 -21.72
CA ALA A 850 1.99 10.51 -22.86
C ALA A 850 1.62 11.19 -24.18
N ARG A 851 0.47 11.87 -24.23
CA ARG A 851 0.05 12.66 -25.41
C ARG A 851 1.08 13.75 -25.76
N ASN A 852 1.57 14.49 -24.77
CA ASN A 852 2.53 15.57 -24.98
C ASN A 852 3.89 15.03 -25.44
N LEU A 853 4.32 13.89 -24.87
CA LEU A 853 5.53 13.18 -25.30
C LEU A 853 5.43 12.73 -26.76
N ASN A 854 4.30 12.18 -27.19
CA ASN A 854 4.05 11.78 -28.58
C ASN A 854 4.08 12.98 -29.53
N ASN A 855 3.43 14.10 -29.17
CA ASN A 855 3.43 15.31 -29.99
C ASN A 855 4.85 15.87 -30.16
N LEU A 856 5.60 15.95 -29.06
CA LEU A 856 6.99 16.42 -29.11
C LEU A 856 7.88 15.44 -29.91
N ALA A 857 7.70 14.14 -29.73
CA ALA A 857 8.45 13.14 -30.47
C ALA A 857 8.15 13.17 -31.97
N GLN A 858 6.90 13.46 -32.38
CA GLN A 858 6.55 13.65 -33.78
C GLN A 858 7.26 14.89 -34.37
N LEU A 859 7.30 16.00 -33.64
CA LEU A 859 8.02 17.21 -34.05
C LEU A 859 9.54 16.91 -34.18
N LEU A 860 10.13 16.15 -33.27
CA LEU A 860 11.53 15.73 -33.32
C LEU A 860 11.79 14.80 -34.52
N LEU A 861 10.83 13.94 -34.88
CA LEU A 861 10.89 13.12 -36.08
C LEU A 861 10.93 14.01 -37.34
N ASP A 862 10.05 15.02 -37.42
CA ASP A 862 9.97 15.96 -38.55
C ASP A 862 11.24 16.82 -38.67
N THR A 863 11.94 17.10 -37.57
CA THR A 863 13.25 17.78 -37.53
C THR A 863 14.43 16.82 -37.64
N ASN A 864 14.18 15.53 -37.94
CA ASN A 864 15.20 14.47 -38.06
C ASN A 864 16.09 14.25 -36.81
N ARG A 865 15.57 14.59 -35.62
CA ARG A 865 16.22 14.37 -34.31
C ARG A 865 15.76 13.02 -33.71
N LEU A 866 15.98 11.94 -34.46
CA LEU A 866 15.42 10.62 -34.21
C LEU A 866 15.86 10.01 -32.88
N ALA A 867 17.11 10.24 -32.47
CA ALA A 867 17.66 9.74 -31.22
C ALA A 867 17.01 10.38 -29.97
N GLU A 868 16.48 11.58 -30.09
CA GLU A 868 15.76 12.27 -29.01
C GLU A 868 14.29 11.85 -28.98
N ALA A 869 13.71 11.53 -30.15
CA ALA A 869 12.30 11.13 -30.26
C ALA A 869 12.04 9.72 -29.69
N GLU A 870 12.95 8.76 -29.88
CA GLU A 870 12.77 7.36 -29.51
C GLU A 870 12.45 7.17 -28.01
N PRO A 871 13.23 7.71 -27.05
CA PRO A 871 12.94 7.57 -25.62
C PRO A 871 11.60 8.19 -25.21
N LEU A 872 11.18 9.28 -25.88
CA LEU A 872 9.89 9.91 -25.58
C LEU A 872 8.72 9.02 -26.03
N MET A 873 8.82 8.37 -27.21
CA MET A 873 7.80 7.45 -27.69
C MET A 873 7.71 6.18 -26.83
N HIS A 874 8.84 5.66 -26.36
CA HIS A 874 8.84 4.53 -25.42
C HIS A 874 8.17 4.90 -24.10
N ARG A 875 8.50 6.06 -23.52
CA ARG A 875 7.88 6.54 -22.29
C ARG A 875 6.36 6.77 -22.46
N ALA A 876 5.95 7.35 -23.59
CA ALA A 876 4.52 7.53 -23.88
C ALA A 876 3.78 6.19 -23.94
N LEU A 877 4.35 5.20 -24.65
CA LEU A 877 3.80 3.86 -24.74
C LEU A 877 3.68 3.21 -23.35
N GLU A 878 4.71 3.30 -22.51
CA GLU A 878 4.72 2.74 -21.16
C GLU A 878 3.61 3.35 -20.30
N ILE A 879 3.46 4.68 -20.31
CA ILE A 879 2.41 5.39 -19.58
C ILE A 879 1.03 4.93 -20.03
N ASP A 880 0.78 4.88 -21.35
CA ASP A 880 -0.54 4.51 -21.87
C ASP A 880 -0.85 3.00 -21.66
N GLU A 881 0.16 2.11 -21.72
CA GLU A 881 -0.02 0.69 -21.35
C GLU A 881 -0.37 0.52 -19.88
N GLN A 882 0.26 1.27 -18.99
CA GLN A 882 -0.03 1.22 -17.56
C GLN A 882 -1.42 1.80 -17.23
N SER A 883 -1.77 2.93 -17.85
CA SER A 883 -3.03 3.62 -17.58
C SER A 883 -4.26 2.93 -18.16
N PHE A 884 -4.17 2.48 -19.42
CA PHE A 884 -5.33 1.96 -20.16
C PHE A 884 -5.31 0.45 -20.38
N GLY A 885 -4.16 -0.19 -20.11
CA GLY A 885 -3.91 -1.58 -20.45
C GLY A 885 -3.39 -1.77 -21.90
N PRO A 886 -2.72 -2.92 -22.16
CA PRO A 886 -1.95 -3.16 -23.39
C PRO A 886 -2.80 -3.28 -24.67
N ASP A 887 -4.10 -3.43 -24.54
CA ASP A 887 -5.05 -3.61 -25.66
C ASP A 887 -5.92 -2.37 -25.94
N HIS A 888 -5.55 -1.22 -25.36
CA HIS A 888 -6.31 0.02 -25.57
C HIS A 888 -5.95 0.72 -26.89
N PRO A 889 -6.89 1.35 -27.60
CA PRO A 889 -6.62 2.06 -28.87
C PRO A 889 -5.58 3.19 -28.82
N LYS A 890 -5.35 3.81 -27.66
CA LYS A 890 -4.27 4.78 -27.52
C LYS A 890 -2.91 4.11 -27.65
N VAL A 891 -2.73 2.93 -27.02
CA VAL A 891 -1.54 2.10 -27.16
C VAL A 891 -1.29 1.72 -28.63
N ALA A 892 -2.35 1.43 -29.40
CA ALA A 892 -2.22 1.21 -30.85
C ALA A 892 -1.70 2.47 -31.59
N GLY A 893 -2.06 3.66 -31.11
CA GLY A 893 -1.51 4.92 -31.58
C GLY A 893 0.00 5.02 -31.35
N ASP A 894 0.41 4.80 -30.10
CA ASP A 894 1.81 4.88 -29.67
C ASP A 894 2.69 3.85 -30.39
N LEU A 895 2.22 2.59 -30.46
CA LEU A 895 2.88 1.55 -31.24
C LEU A 895 3.10 1.94 -32.70
N SER A 896 2.10 2.60 -33.33
CA SER A 896 2.23 3.07 -34.71
C SER A 896 3.21 4.23 -34.85
N ASN A 897 3.27 5.15 -33.88
CA ASN A 897 4.21 6.26 -33.87
C ASN A 897 5.66 5.73 -33.70
N LEU A 898 5.86 4.80 -32.74
CA LEU A 898 7.15 4.14 -32.56
C LEU A 898 7.58 3.34 -33.80
N ALA A 899 6.64 2.61 -34.43
CA ALA A 899 6.91 1.87 -35.66
C ALA A 899 7.27 2.81 -36.83
N LEU A 900 6.68 4.01 -36.89
CA LEU A 900 7.03 5.03 -37.89
C LEU A 900 8.46 5.52 -37.69
N LEU A 901 8.87 5.79 -36.47
CA LEU A 901 10.23 6.17 -36.12
C LEU A 901 11.25 5.04 -36.45
N LEU A 902 10.94 3.78 -36.09
CA LEU A 902 11.77 2.63 -36.44
C LEU A 902 11.89 2.44 -37.96
N LYS A 903 10.84 2.71 -38.71
CA LYS A 903 10.89 2.75 -40.17
C LYS A 903 11.81 3.88 -40.67
N ALA A 904 11.73 5.07 -40.09
CA ALA A 904 12.60 6.21 -40.42
C ALA A 904 14.09 5.94 -40.12
N THR A 905 14.39 5.15 -39.09
CA THR A 905 15.73 4.68 -38.73
C THR A 905 16.15 3.39 -39.47
N ASN A 906 15.37 2.93 -40.46
CA ASN A 906 15.59 1.70 -41.25
C ASN A 906 15.60 0.40 -40.42
N ARG A 907 15.00 0.39 -39.23
CA ARG A 907 14.79 -0.79 -38.35
C ARG A 907 13.46 -1.48 -38.69
N LEU A 908 13.32 -1.89 -39.99
CA LEU A 908 12.04 -2.36 -40.55
C LEU A 908 11.53 -3.66 -39.89
N ALA A 909 12.47 -4.54 -39.48
CA ALA A 909 12.12 -5.79 -38.82
C ALA A 909 11.52 -5.58 -37.41
N GLU A 910 11.87 -4.51 -36.73
CA GLU A 910 11.33 -4.14 -35.41
C GLU A 910 10.01 -3.37 -35.55
N ALA A 911 9.82 -2.62 -36.62
CA ALA A 911 8.60 -1.86 -36.88
C ALA A 911 7.39 -2.76 -37.24
N GLU A 912 7.61 -3.88 -37.95
CA GLU A 912 6.51 -4.75 -38.42
C GLU A 912 5.65 -5.32 -37.28
N PRO A 913 6.19 -5.94 -36.23
CA PRO A 913 5.37 -6.48 -35.14
C PRO A 913 4.58 -5.41 -34.42
N LEU A 914 5.09 -4.18 -34.31
CA LEU A 914 4.37 -3.06 -33.70
C LEU A 914 3.16 -2.63 -34.53
N TYR A 915 3.33 -2.49 -35.86
CA TYR A 915 2.19 -2.20 -36.75
C TYR A 915 1.15 -3.31 -36.76
N ARG A 916 1.54 -4.60 -36.68
CA ARG A 916 0.61 -5.72 -36.60
C ARG A 916 -0.18 -5.69 -35.30
N ARG A 917 0.51 -5.46 -34.16
CA ARG A 917 -0.13 -5.33 -32.84
C ARG A 917 -1.09 -4.14 -32.81
N ALA A 918 -0.69 -2.99 -33.33
CA ALA A 918 -1.55 -1.81 -33.45
C ALA A 918 -2.82 -2.09 -34.28
N LEU A 919 -2.68 -2.80 -35.40
CA LEU A 919 -3.82 -3.22 -36.24
C LEU A 919 -4.78 -4.16 -35.48
N GLU A 920 -4.23 -5.16 -34.80
CA GLU A 920 -5.01 -6.12 -34.02
C GLU A 920 -5.80 -5.45 -32.89
N ILE A 921 -5.20 -4.50 -32.19
CA ILE A 921 -5.87 -3.73 -31.14
C ILE A 921 -7.03 -2.92 -31.72
N ASP A 922 -6.80 -2.17 -32.80
CA ASP A 922 -7.84 -1.34 -33.40
C ASP A 922 -8.96 -2.18 -34.02
N GLU A 923 -8.67 -3.36 -34.63
CA GLU A 923 -9.69 -4.28 -35.14
C GLU A 923 -10.58 -4.85 -34.05
N ARG A 924 -9.98 -5.21 -32.90
CA ARG A 924 -10.75 -5.69 -31.72
C ARG A 924 -11.60 -4.60 -31.10
N SER A 925 -11.09 -3.39 -31.04
CA SER A 925 -11.76 -2.28 -30.35
C SER A 925 -12.87 -1.64 -31.14
N TYR A 926 -12.65 -1.43 -32.42
CA TYR A 926 -13.56 -0.68 -33.30
C TYR A 926 -14.29 -1.54 -34.33
N GLY A 927 -13.86 -2.79 -34.49
CA GLY A 927 -14.33 -3.63 -35.59
C GLY A 927 -13.52 -3.44 -36.90
N PRO A 928 -13.60 -4.46 -37.80
CA PRO A 928 -12.70 -4.58 -38.94
C PRO A 928 -12.88 -3.50 -40.02
N ASP A 929 -14.00 -2.77 -40.05
CA ASP A 929 -14.36 -1.79 -41.09
C ASP A 929 -14.30 -0.33 -40.59
N HIS A 930 -13.66 -0.10 -39.45
CA HIS A 930 -13.54 1.24 -38.90
C HIS A 930 -12.43 2.06 -39.60
N PRO A 931 -12.61 3.40 -39.83
CA PRO A 931 -11.61 4.24 -40.49
C PRO A 931 -10.22 4.22 -39.83
N LYS A 932 -10.11 4.07 -38.50
CA LYS A 932 -8.82 3.91 -37.81
C LYS A 932 -8.07 2.66 -38.23
N VAL A 933 -8.79 1.54 -38.40
CA VAL A 933 -8.22 0.28 -38.94
C VAL A 933 -7.66 0.49 -40.34
N ALA A 934 -8.35 1.27 -41.20
CA ALA A 934 -7.84 1.62 -42.53
C ALA A 934 -6.48 2.32 -42.46
N ILE A 935 -6.26 3.24 -41.48
CA ILE A 935 -4.96 3.91 -41.28
C ILE A 935 -3.88 2.87 -40.91
N ARG A 936 -4.17 1.92 -39.98
CA ARG A 936 -3.20 0.86 -39.60
C ARG A 936 -2.85 -0.04 -40.79
N LEU A 937 -3.86 -0.44 -41.59
CA LEU A 937 -3.68 -1.23 -42.79
C LEU A 937 -2.74 -0.52 -43.78
N ASN A 938 -2.95 0.77 -44.01
CA ASN A 938 -2.08 1.58 -44.86
C ASN A 938 -0.62 1.62 -44.36
N ASN A 939 -0.40 1.85 -43.07
CA ASN A 939 0.92 1.95 -42.50
C ASN A 939 1.69 0.64 -42.60
N LEU A 940 1.03 -0.51 -42.31
CA LEU A 940 1.61 -1.83 -42.48
C LEU A 940 1.89 -2.15 -43.94
N ALA A 941 0.96 -1.81 -44.86
CA ALA A 941 1.14 -2.06 -46.29
C ALA A 941 2.31 -1.23 -46.84
N LEU A 942 2.48 0.02 -46.44
CA LEU A 942 3.64 0.86 -46.80
C LEU A 942 4.96 0.31 -46.26
N LEU A 943 4.98 -0.33 -45.11
CA LEU A 943 6.16 -1.03 -44.59
C LEU A 943 6.47 -2.28 -45.44
N LEU A 944 5.45 -3.09 -45.77
CA LEU A 944 5.59 -4.28 -46.60
C LEU A 944 6.06 -3.91 -48.02
N GLN A 945 5.59 -2.79 -48.53
CA GLN A 945 6.08 -2.24 -49.81
C GLN A 945 7.57 -1.84 -49.72
N ALA A 946 8.00 -1.19 -48.63
CA ALA A 946 9.41 -0.82 -48.41
C ALA A 946 10.31 -2.06 -48.28
N THR A 947 9.80 -3.19 -47.80
CA THR A 947 10.50 -4.50 -47.74
C THR A 947 10.30 -5.37 -48.98
N ASN A 948 9.76 -4.80 -50.06
CA ASN A 948 9.48 -5.48 -51.32
C ASN A 948 8.50 -6.70 -51.23
N ARG A 949 7.69 -6.77 -50.20
CA ARG A 949 6.65 -7.80 -49.98
C ARG A 949 5.32 -7.34 -50.54
N LEU A 950 5.32 -7.02 -51.88
CA LEU A 950 4.20 -6.39 -52.56
C LEU A 950 2.91 -7.26 -52.57
N ALA A 951 3.07 -8.60 -52.66
CA ALA A 951 1.96 -9.51 -52.63
C ALA A 951 1.20 -9.54 -51.27
N GLU A 952 1.88 -9.27 -50.21
CA GLU A 952 1.27 -9.16 -48.87
C GLU A 952 0.68 -7.77 -48.63
N ALA A 953 1.26 -6.73 -49.22
CA ALA A 953 0.78 -5.35 -49.11
C ALA A 953 -0.56 -5.14 -49.88
N GLU A 954 -0.75 -5.85 -51.00
CA GLU A 954 -1.91 -5.62 -51.86
C GLU A 954 -3.26 -5.84 -51.16
N PRO A 955 -3.54 -6.97 -50.51
CA PRO A 955 -4.83 -7.18 -49.84
C PRO A 955 -5.08 -6.14 -48.70
N LEU A 956 -4.03 -5.65 -48.02
CA LEU A 956 -4.17 -4.64 -47.01
C LEU A 956 -4.56 -3.28 -47.59
N MET A 957 -3.90 -2.86 -48.69
CA MET A 957 -4.21 -1.62 -49.37
C MET A 957 -5.60 -1.67 -50.03
N ARG A 958 -5.99 -2.79 -50.57
CA ARG A 958 -7.34 -3.00 -51.12
C ARG A 958 -8.40 -2.85 -50.04
N ARG A 959 -8.17 -3.47 -48.86
CA ARG A 959 -9.07 -3.36 -47.70
C ARG A 959 -9.10 -1.93 -47.15
N HIS A 960 -7.95 -1.24 -47.06
CA HIS A 960 -7.86 0.17 -46.71
C HIS A 960 -8.76 1.06 -47.57
N LEU A 961 -8.67 0.92 -48.89
CA LEU A 961 -9.49 1.68 -49.82
C LEU A 961 -10.98 1.33 -49.67
N LYS A 962 -11.31 0.03 -49.52
CA LYS A 962 -12.69 -0.44 -49.37
C LYS A 962 -13.36 0.13 -48.12
N ILE A 963 -12.64 0.24 -47.00
CA ILE A 963 -13.17 0.83 -45.75
C ILE A 963 -13.58 2.30 -45.99
N PHE A 964 -12.73 3.10 -46.62
CA PHE A 964 -13.09 4.49 -46.93
C PHE A 964 -14.17 4.65 -47.96
N LEU A 965 -14.30 3.74 -48.92
CA LEU A 965 -15.43 3.71 -49.84
C LEU A 965 -16.72 3.38 -49.08
N ASN A 966 -16.73 2.35 -48.24
CA ASN A 966 -17.90 1.96 -47.45
C ASN A 966 -18.33 3.11 -46.52
N PHE A 967 -17.40 3.83 -45.92
CA PHE A 967 -17.69 5.02 -45.13
C PHE A 967 -18.34 6.13 -45.99
N THR A 968 -17.80 6.37 -47.18
CA THR A 968 -18.33 7.36 -48.12
C THR A 968 -19.76 7.01 -48.54
N TYR A 969 -20.05 5.75 -48.84
CA TYR A 969 -21.40 5.30 -49.21
C TYR A 969 -22.38 5.35 -48.03
N ALA A 970 -21.93 4.99 -46.84
CA ALA A 970 -22.77 5.00 -45.63
C ALA A 970 -23.16 6.42 -45.18
N THR A 971 -22.27 7.40 -45.41
CA THR A 971 -22.49 8.78 -45.01
C THR A 971 -22.96 9.71 -46.15
N ASP A 972 -23.03 9.21 -47.38
CA ASP A 972 -23.24 9.98 -48.64
C ASP A 972 -22.25 11.13 -48.82
N ARG A 973 -21.00 10.99 -48.27
CA ARG A 973 -19.99 12.04 -48.27
C ARG A 973 -18.58 11.48 -48.40
N LEU A 974 -17.74 12.16 -49.17
CA LEU A 974 -16.34 11.77 -49.42
C LEU A 974 -15.53 11.80 -48.10
N HIS A 975 -14.95 10.63 -47.74
CA HIS A 975 -14.00 10.59 -46.65
C HIS A 975 -12.74 11.42 -46.99
N PRO A 976 -12.18 12.24 -46.08
CA PRO A 976 -11.01 13.10 -46.35
C PRO A 976 -9.80 12.36 -46.96
N HIS A 977 -9.54 11.13 -46.47
CA HIS A 977 -8.42 10.31 -46.90
C HIS A 977 -8.73 9.43 -48.14
N LEU A 978 -9.92 9.47 -48.68
CA LEU A 978 -10.30 8.60 -49.82
C LEU A 978 -9.41 8.87 -51.05
N ARG A 979 -9.14 10.13 -51.38
CA ARG A 979 -8.26 10.49 -52.49
C ARG A 979 -6.83 9.96 -52.31
N ALA A 980 -6.30 10.05 -51.09
CA ALA A 980 -4.99 9.51 -50.74
C ALA A 980 -4.97 7.97 -50.84
N ALA A 981 -6.07 7.30 -50.42
CA ALA A 981 -6.21 5.87 -50.52
C ALA A 981 -6.18 5.36 -51.98
N PHE A 982 -6.88 6.04 -52.87
CA PHE A 982 -6.78 5.75 -54.31
C PHE A 982 -5.33 5.89 -54.81
N GLY A 983 -4.65 7.00 -54.43
CA GLY A 983 -3.26 7.24 -54.82
C GLY A 983 -2.27 6.21 -54.28
N ASN A 984 -2.41 5.82 -53.02
CA ASN A 984 -1.56 4.80 -52.38
C ASN A 984 -1.75 3.42 -53.04
N TYR A 985 -2.98 3.02 -53.30
CA TYR A 985 -3.25 1.73 -53.95
C TYR A 985 -2.77 1.72 -55.41
N ALA A 986 -2.99 2.80 -56.15
CA ALA A 986 -2.48 2.93 -57.54
C ALA A 986 -0.95 2.83 -57.56
N ARG A 987 -0.22 3.48 -56.64
CA ARG A 987 1.24 3.39 -56.55
C ARG A 987 1.73 1.98 -56.23
N LEU A 988 1.03 1.26 -55.37
CA LEU A 988 1.34 -0.14 -55.08
C LEU A 988 1.14 -1.04 -56.29
N LEU A 989 0.02 -0.90 -57.04
CA LEU A 989 -0.24 -1.68 -58.23
C LEU A 989 0.81 -1.39 -59.34
N LEU A 990 1.23 -0.15 -59.47
CA LEU A 990 2.35 0.24 -60.38
C LEU A 990 3.66 -0.45 -59.96
N ALA A 991 3.99 -0.47 -58.66
CA ALA A 991 5.16 -1.16 -58.10
C ALA A 991 5.10 -2.69 -58.34
N MET A 992 3.89 -3.27 -58.44
CA MET A 992 3.67 -4.67 -58.80
C MET A 992 3.75 -4.92 -60.32
N GLY A 993 4.10 -3.89 -61.13
CA GLY A 993 4.26 -4.01 -62.60
C GLY A 993 2.94 -4.00 -63.37
N ARG A 994 1.83 -3.50 -62.78
CA ARG A 994 0.58 -3.31 -63.51
C ARG A 994 0.64 -2.13 -64.48
N SER A 995 0.05 -2.24 -65.67
CA SER A 995 -0.06 -1.12 -66.60
C SER A 995 -1.09 -0.10 -66.09
N GLU A 996 -1.00 1.15 -66.54
CA GLU A 996 -1.90 2.21 -66.19
C GLU A 996 -3.38 1.87 -66.49
N GLU A 997 -3.60 1.17 -67.64
CA GLU A 997 -4.93 0.67 -68.04
C GLU A 997 -5.46 -0.39 -67.06
N GLN A 998 -4.61 -1.31 -66.60
CA GLN A 998 -4.96 -2.32 -65.59
C GLN A 998 -5.26 -1.70 -64.24
N ILE A 999 -4.51 -0.67 -63.83
CA ILE A 999 -4.72 0.08 -62.59
C ILE A 999 -6.09 0.78 -62.64
N GLN A 1000 -6.35 1.51 -63.74
CA GLN A 1000 -7.63 2.19 -63.90
C GLN A 1000 -8.80 1.21 -63.95
N ALA A 1001 -8.65 0.07 -64.59
CA ALA A 1001 -9.68 -0.99 -64.61
C ALA A 1001 -9.98 -1.50 -63.19
N THR A 1002 -8.93 -1.79 -62.39
CA THR A 1002 -9.08 -2.26 -60.98
C THR A 1002 -9.79 -1.22 -60.13
N LEU A 1003 -9.39 0.05 -60.22
CA LEU A 1003 -10.00 1.12 -59.44
C LEU A 1003 -11.44 1.41 -59.86
N ARG A 1004 -11.74 1.33 -61.18
CA ARG A 1004 -13.10 1.46 -61.71
C ARG A 1004 -14.02 0.32 -61.28
N GLU A 1005 -13.49 -0.89 -61.17
CA GLU A 1005 -14.24 -2.03 -60.65
C GLU A 1005 -14.61 -1.84 -59.17
N MET A 1006 -13.73 -1.25 -58.37
CA MET A 1006 -13.95 -1.01 -56.95
C MET A 1006 -14.86 0.18 -56.65
N ALA A 1007 -14.86 1.20 -57.49
CA ALA A 1007 -15.60 2.45 -57.31
C ALA A 1007 -16.04 3.06 -58.64
N PRO A 1008 -17.04 2.45 -59.33
CA PRO A 1008 -17.44 2.84 -60.68
C PRO A 1008 -17.87 4.30 -60.78
N GLU A 1009 -18.53 4.83 -59.77
CA GLU A 1009 -19.09 6.19 -59.73
C GLU A 1009 -18.03 7.31 -59.70
N PHE A 1010 -16.81 7.01 -59.25
CA PHE A 1010 -15.71 7.97 -59.26
C PHE A 1010 -14.94 8.05 -60.58
N PHE A 1011 -15.29 7.21 -61.55
CA PHE A 1011 -14.61 7.08 -62.84
C PHE A 1011 -15.58 7.15 -64.05
N GLN A 1012 -16.82 7.67 -63.82
CA GLN A 1012 -17.79 7.92 -64.87
C GLN A 1012 -17.42 9.12 -65.76
#